data_79d36836f8fa74b16974d399e1adb4a5
#
_entry.id   79d36836f8fa74b16974d399e1adb4a5
#
_cell.length_a   1.000
_cell.length_b   1.000
_cell.length_c   1.000
_cell.angle_alpha   90.00
_cell.angle_beta   90.00
_cell.angle_gamma   90.00
#
_symmetry.space_group_name_H-M   'P 1'
#
loop_
_entity.id
_entity.type
_entity.pdbx_description
1 polymer ?
#
loop_
_entity_poly.entity_id
_entity_poly.type
_entity_poly.pdbx_seq_one_letter_code
_entity_poly.pdbx_strand_id
1 'polypeptide(L)'
;MEFKIEDWLDKQLVSGVALKKIRKHRGKDYIYDTDVPVCDIEDREREGWEVYKHTKKNRVTLRKEKLQSAKFEDRVWRLFEQMGYEYLNEDNHCLVPNVKPYDATNLRAKQCHQIDVLALDEDCVFIIECKSAETNDKLKNFRNEIERLHANFPHFRSAIQRACPELENAKYKAFFVTQRYKVSKDDIELMSKYGIQYLDEDDLTYYEQLAAQLGSASKYQFCAHVFRDIEIKGMFNEVPAIKGKMGGHEYYSFSIEPERLLKMSYIAHRRKGDTADASTYQRLIKKERLQSVRAFVNNNNFFPNSIIVNVTNERRNGRALPMQFRITKEQAKGTESQLGILELPQRYGCAFVIDGQHRLYGYSDSKYARSNTIPVVLFENLSVEEQIKLFMDINQNQKSVPKELKNTLSYILYSDSKDPKKRQEAMMLRIATDLGSDPQSPLCNYIKLLEHESSAVKKLTTTAIHNGLKDTPLFDRYVTKGKNQTVEHGIFFQEDQEMTRRYVYNFLVSCFNHIHDECVDEWELGGGTTDNPGILTINNSITAILKVIGTIASTIVKKKNINPVLNRDEFTNHALYYLDSLNRYIQNMPLEEKLELRKHLGAAAPDYYAMIFKHAIYKERNDLDIDVDAMTAFFENETRKYNTATFEILSQLKPLVRKFVIRVLKGEHPVDNWLLESVPTQVYKKLGALYSEYQIKHKDDKTARLEDMLDFEHFPNVLSKLSAETVKTYLTSNKLSVSKIKEMLIFIGGIAKMNLSKESVKMADYERLKSHFEELSLVMAPTKQ
;
A
#
# COMPACT_ATOMS: atom_id res chain seq x y z
N MET A 1 39.57 -0.94 5.92
CA MET A 1 40.97 -0.88 5.41
C MET A 1 41.18 0.55 4.98
N GLU A 2 42.28 1.20 5.38
CA GLU A 2 42.55 2.57 4.96
C GLU A 2 43.29 2.49 3.63
N PHE A 3 42.72 3.02 2.55
CA PHE A 3 43.36 3.00 1.22
C PHE A 3 44.52 3.96 1.14
N LYS A 4 45.55 3.58 0.42
CA LYS A 4 46.64 4.51 0.03
C LYS A 4 46.24 5.15 -1.30
N ILE A 5 45.72 6.37 -1.23
CA ILE A 5 45.16 7.09 -2.38
C ILE A 5 46.15 8.18 -2.82
N GLU A 6 46.39 8.32 -4.14
CA GLU A 6 47.20 9.44 -4.68
C GLU A 6 46.54 10.79 -4.39
N ASP A 7 47.32 11.81 -4.13
CA ASP A 7 46.93 13.16 -3.73
C ASP A 7 45.79 13.79 -4.55
N TRP A 8 45.80 13.58 -5.88
CA TRP A 8 44.79 14.21 -6.75
C TRP A 8 43.39 13.64 -6.53
N LEU A 9 43.30 12.37 -6.15
CA LEU A 9 42.05 11.70 -5.87
C LEU A 9 41.69 11.84 -4.39
N ASP A 10 42.66 11.71 -3.48
CA ASP A 10 42.46 11.82 -2.03
C ASP A 10 41.84 13.16 -1.62
N LYS A 11 42.33 14.28 -2.24
CA LYS A 11 41.77 15.61 -2.01
C LYS A 11 40.36 15.83 -2.48
N GLN A 12 39.79 14.91 -3.27
CA GLN A 12 38.43 14.97 -3.78
C GLN A 12 37.50 13.95 -3.13
N LEU A 13 38.03 13.11 -2.24
CA LEU A 13 37.26 12.08 -1.56
C LEU A 13 37.09 12.38 -0.08
N VAL A 14 35.99 11.91 0.45
CA VAL A 14 35.69 11.95 1.89
C VAL A 14 35.34 10.57 2.41
N SER A 15 35.75 10.31 3.66
CA SER A 15 35.49 9.04 4.34
C SER A 15 35.11 9.25 5.82
N GLY A 16 34.65 8.22 6.50
CA GLY A 16 34.46 8.18 7.94
C GLY A 16 33.54 9.29 8.49
N VAL A 17 34.11 10.10 9.43
CA VAL A 17 33.32 11.17 10.11
C VAL A 17 32.96 12.31 9.15
N ALA A 18 33.79 12.59 8.15
CA ALA A 18 33.57 13.64 7.17
C ALA A 18 32.34 13.36 6.30
N LEU A 19 32.10 12.10 5.93
CA LEU A 19 30.87 11.71 5.20
C LEU A 19 29.59 12.17 5.90
N LYS A 20 29.48 11.99 7.22
CA LYS A 20 28.30 12.41 7.98
C LYS A 20 28.09 13.92 7.98
N LYS A 21 29.20 14.70 7.99
CA LYS A 21 29.13 16.16 7.92
C LYS A 21 28.64 16.61 6.54
N ILE A 22 29.20 16.05 5.47
CA ILE A 22 28.82 16.36 4.09
C ILE A 22 27.39 15.90 3.80
N ARG A 23 26.97 14.73 4.24
CA ARG A 23 25.57 14.28 4.15
C ARG A 23 24.59 15.32 4.70
N LYS A 24 24.89 15.92 5.87
CA LYS A 24 24.04 16.96 6.48
C LYS A 24 23.99 18.21 5.61
N HIS A 25 25.11 18.57 4.97
CA HIS A 25 25.21 19.72 4.07
C HIS A 25 24.46 19.44 2.75
N ARG A 26 24.67 18.28 2.13
CA ARG A 26 23.99 17.86 0.90
C ARG A 26 22.46 17.66 1.06
N GLY A 27 21.99 17.45 2.30
CA GLY A 27 20.56 17.37 2.60
C GLY A 27 19.83 18.71 2.68
N LYS A 28 20.49 19.84 2.46
CA LYS A 28 19.87 21.18 2.46
C LYS A 28 19.52 21.60 1.04
N ASP A 29 18.38 22.26 0.89
CA ASP A 29 17.93 22.81 -0.40
C ASP A 29 18.67 24.09 -0.80
N TYR A 30 19.41 24.69 0.13
CA TYR A 30 20.11 25.95 -0.04
C TYR A 30 21.62 25.79 0.19
N ILE A 31 22.39 26.57 -0.55
CA ILE A 31 23.81 26.85 -0.28
C ILE A 31 23.85 28.07 0.63
N TYR A 32 24.76 28.09 1.59
CA TYR A 32 24.94 29.18 2.54
C TYR A 32 26.33 29.77 2.42
N ASP A 33 26.41 31.10 2.25
CA ASP A 33 27.66 31.85 2.37
C ASP A 33 27.61 32.62 3.68
N THR A 34 28.51 32.32 4.58
CA THR A 34 28.52 32.85 5.95
C THR A 34 29.58 33.95 6.07
N ASP A 35 29.28 34.97 6.88
CA ASP A 35 30.21 36.05 7.17
C ASP A 35 30.47 36.99 5.98
N VAL A 36 29.45 37.24 5.14
CA VAL A 36 29.53 38.14 3.99
C VAL A 36 29.37 39.59 4.48
N PRO A 37 30.20 40.56 4.01
CA PRO A 37 30.01 41.98 4.29
C PRO A 37 28.68 42.52 3.80
N VAL A 38 28.02 43.42 4.54
CA VAL A 38 26.77 44.02 4.13
C VAL A 38 26.88 44.81 2.81
N CYS A 39 28.07 45.40 2.53
CA CYS A 39 28.32 46.11 1.27
C CYS A 39 28.27 45.22 0.02
N ASP A 40 28.43 43.90 0.15
CA ASP A 40 28.44 42.97 -0.98
C ASP A 40 27.07 42.38 -1.27
N ILE A 41 26.04 42.74 -0.51
CA ILE A 41 24.69 42.17 -0.63
C ILE A 41 24.10 42.42 -2.02
N GLU A 42 24.12 43.65 -2.52
CA GLU A 42 23.53 44.02 -3.81
C GLU A 42 24.14 43.24 -4.99
N ASP A 43 25.47 43.02 -4.98
CA ASP A 43 26.15 42.24 -6.02
C ASP A 43 25.77 40.75 -5.91
N ARG A 44 25.68 40.23 -4.69
CA ARG A 44 25.26 38.84 -4.45
C ARG A 44 23.79 38.59 -4.76
N GLU A 45 22.91 39.58 -4.53
CA GLU A 45 21.46 39.49 -4.90
C GLU A 45 21.30 39.38 -6.42
N ARG A 46 22.11 40.09 -7.21
CA ARG A 46 22.17 39.96 -8.68
C ARG A 46 22.60 38.54 -9.14
N GLU A 47 23.41 37.86 -8.32
CA GLU A 47 23.79 36.47 -8.54
C GLU A 47 22.75 35.45 -8.03
N GLY A 48 21.60 35.91 -7.49
CA GLY A 48 20.51 35.07 -6.96
C GLY A 48 20.70 34.62 -5.52
N TRP A 49 21.53 35.33 -4.74
CA TRP A 49 21.60 35.14 -3.29
C TRP A 49 20.56 35.97 -2.59
N GLU A 50 20.08 35.50 -1.43
CA GLU A 50 19.15 36.23 -0.56
C GLU A 50 19.68 36.28 0.88
N VAL A 51 19.34 37.33 1.62
CA VAL A 51 19.75 37.47 3.02
C VAL A 51 18.99 36.47 3.88
N TYR A 52 19.70 35.54 4.51
CA TYR A 52 19.13 34.56 5.43
C TYR A 52 19.04 35.09 6.86
N LYS A 53 20.15 35.70 7.36
CA LYS A 53 20.19 36.31 8.69
C LYS A 53 21.36 37.29 8.85
N HIS A 54 21.16 38.30 9.67
CA HIS A 54 22.26 39.17 10.13
C HIS A 54 23.01 38.46 11.26
N THR A 55 24.34 38.40 11.18
CA THR A 55 25.20 37.70 12.15
C THR A 55 25.92 38.64 13.09
N LYS A 56 26.44 39.79 12.57
CA LYS A 56 27.11 40.85 13.29
C LYS A 56 26.72 42.22 12.67
N LYS A 57 27.13 43.33 13.30
CA LYS A 57 26.72 44.70 12.90
C LYS A 57 26.92 45.01 11.39
N ASN A 58 27.91 44.37 10.70
CA ASN A 58 28.23 44.59 9.27
C ASN A 58 28.41 43.26 8.50
N ARG A 59 27.84 42.16 8.99
CA ARG A 59 27.97 40.84 8.39
C ARG A 59 26.65 40.10 8.34
N VAL A 60 26.43 39.40 7.24
CA VAL A 60 25.24 38.59 6.99
C VAL A 60 25.59 37.17 6.57
N THR A 61 24.67 36.26 6.76
CA THR A 61 24.68 34.96 6.07
C THR A 61 23.71 35.07 4.92
N LEU A 62 24.20 34.81 3.72
CA LEU A 62 23.39 34.69 2.51
C LEU A 62 23.05 33.24 2.25
N ARG A 63 21.93 33.00 1.55
CA ARG A 63 21.57 31.69 1.03
C ARG A 63 21.16 31.79 -0.43
N LYS A 64 21.41 30.73 -1.18
CA LYS A 64 20.98 30.60 -2.57
C LYS A 64 20.37 29.22 -2.75
N GLU A 65 19.23 29.13 -3.42
CA GLU A 65 18.61 27.84 -3.73
C GLU A 65 19.49 27.04 -4.68
N LYS A 66 19.66 25.75 -4.41
CA LYS A 66 20.39 24.83 -5.28
C LYS A 66 19.62 24.61 -6.57
N LEU A 67 20.34 24.51 -7.68
CA LEU A 67 19.78 24.08 -8.96
C LEU A 67 19.20 22.65 -8.82
N GLN A 68 18.18 22.33 -9.61
CA GLN A 68 17.56 21.01 -9.59
C GLN A 68 18.56 19.88 -9.87
N SER A 69 19.53 20.10 -10.77
CA SER A 69 20.60 19.15 -11.05
C SER A 69 21.43 18.85 -9.80
N ALA A 70 21.85 19.90 -9.08
CA ALA A 70 22.65 19.75 -7.86
C ALA A 70 21.86 19.06 -6.73
N LYS A 71 20.56 19.36 -6.59
CA LYS A 71 19.67 18.66 -5.64
C LYS A 71 19.58 17.18 -5.97
N PHE A 72 19.54 16.84 -7.26
CA PHE A 72 19.46 15.47 -7.72
C PHE A 72 20.77 14.70 -7.52
N GLU A 73 21.91 15.30 -7.85
CA GLU A 73 23.25 14.74 -7.56
C GLU A 73 23.43 14.50 -6.06
N ASP A 74 23.03 15.46 -5.22
CA ASP A 74 23.03 15.32 -3.76
C ASP A 74 22.15 14.17 -3.27
N ARG A 75 20.97 13.95 -3.91
CA ARG A 75 20.09 12.84 -3.61
C ARG A 75 20.77 11.50 -3.91
N VAL A 76 21.35 11.36 -5.08
CA VAL A 76 22.08 10.14 -5.50
C VAL A 76 23.28 9.89 -4.60
N TRP A 77 24.08 10.90 -4.32
CA TRP A 77 25.23 10.82 -3.41
C TRP A 77 24.82 10.32 -2.02
N ARG A 78 23.75 10.87 -1.45
CA ARG A 78 23.20 10.47 -0.15
C ARG A 78 22.72 9.04 -0.14
N LEU A 79 22.18 8.53 -1.25
CA LEU A 79 21.79 7.14 -1.38
C LEU A 79 23.01 6.22 -1.20
N PHE A 80 24.12 6.48 -1.89
CA PHE A 80 25.32 5.66 -1.78
C PHE A 80 25.97 5.77 -0.39
N GLU A 81 25.95 6.95 0.24
CA GLU A 81 26.39 7.11 1.64
C GLU A 81 25.51 6.28 2.59
N GLN A 82 24.20 6.28 2.42
CA GLN A 82 23.28 5.50 3.24
C GLN A 82 23.46 3.99 3.05
N MET A 83 23.83 3.56 1.85
CA MET A 83 24.21 2.18 1.56
C MET A 83 25.53 1.75 2.20
N GLY A 84 26.30 2.69 2.75
CA GLY A 84 27.55 2.40 3.48
C GLY A 84 28.79 2.28 2.60
N TYR A 85 28.84 2.99 1.47
CA TYR A 85 30.10 3.15 0.71
C TYR A 85 31.09 3.99 1.51
N GLU A 86 32.34 3.52 1.58
CA GLU A 86 33.35 4.08 2.50
C GLU A 86 33.91 5.40 2.05
N TYR A 87 34.03 5.62 0.73
CA TYR A 87 34.56 6.83 0.12
C TYR A 87 33.59 7.37 -0.93
N LEU A 88 33.32 8.67 -0.88
CA LEU A 88 32.54 9.39 -1.88
C LEU A 88 33.23 10.73 -2.20
N ASN A 89 32.90 11.33 -3.37
CA ASN A 89 33.39 12.66 -3.72
C ASN A 89 32.90 13.72 -2.72
N GLU A 90 33.84 14.63 -2.34
CA GLU A 90 33.53 15.72 -1.39
C GLU A 90 32.61 16.76 -2.03
N ASP A 91 33.02 17.28 -3.19
CA ASP A 91 32.27 18.27 -3.96
C ASP A 91 31.16 17.66 -4.82
N ASN A 92 30.41 18.49 -5.53
CA ASN A 92 29.33 18.05 -6.40
C ASN A 92 29.79 17.19 -7.60
N HIS A 93 31.10 17.11 -7.83
CA HIS A 93 31.68 16.28 -8.88
C HIS A 93 33.13 15.91 -8.51
N CYS A 94 33.61 14.83 -9.14
CA CYS A 94 35.02 14.43 -9.08
C CYS A 94 35.66 14.65 -10.45
N LEU A 95 36.80 15.34 -10.47
CA LEU A 95 37.55 15.64 -11.69
C LEU A 95 38.67 14.59 -11.91
N VAL A 96 38.62 13.92 -13.05
CA VAL A 96 39.62 12.95 -13.45
C VAL A 96 40.49 13.56 -14.54
N PRO A 97 41.83 13.74 -14.30
CA PRO A 97 42.76 14.36 -15.25
C PRO A 97 42.84 13.57 -16.57
N ASN A 98 42.88 14.28 -17.71
CA ASN A 98 43.00 13.68 -19.05
C ASN A 98 44.42 13.29 -19.43
N VAL A 99 45.45 13.89 -18.80
CA VAL A 99 46.86 13.77 -19.18
C VAL A 99 47.70 13.33 -18.01
N LYS A 100 48.70 12.47 -18.29
CA LYS A 100 49.71 12.05 -17.30
C LYS A 100 50.90 13.05 -17.27
N PRO A 101 51.52 13.28 -16.12
CA PRO A 101 51.21 12.74 -14.80
C PRO A 101 49.92 13.35 -14.24
N TYR A 102 49.15 12.54 -13.49
CA TYR A 102 47.98 13.02 -12.77
C TYR A 102 48.48 13.83 -11.56
N ASP A 103 48.51 15.16 -11.70
CA ASP A 103 48.96 16.07 -10.65
C ASP A 103 47.80 16.90 -10.14
N ALA A 104 47.72 17.03 -8.81
CA ALA A 104 46.68 17.84 -8.14
C ALA A 104 46.71 19.33 -8.57
N THR A 105 47.85 19.83 -9.08
CA THR A 105 48.01 21.20 -9.59
C THR A 105 47.36 21.39 -10.98
N ASN A 106 47.06 20.33 -11.72
CA ASN A 106 46.56 20.36 -13.09
C ASN A 106 45.03 20.11 -13.17
N LEU A 107 44.29 20.12 -12.06
CA LEU A 107 42.84 19.95 -12.02
C LEU A 107 42.07 21.18 -12.54
N ARG A 108 42.37 21.61 -13.78
CA ARG A 108 41.59 22.64 -14.45
C ARG A 108 40.43 21.98 -15.21
N ALA A 109 39.19 22.49 -15.02
CA ALA A 109 37.98 21.93 -15.62
C ALA A 109 38.05 21.63 -17.12
N LYS A 110 38.86 22.39 -17.89
CA LYS A 110 39.05 22.19 -19.34
C LYS A 110 39.95 21.00 -19.69
N GLN A 111 40.74 20.45 -18.72
CA GLN A 111 41.67 19.36 -18.92
C GLN A 111 41.28 18.08 -18.17
N CYS A 112 40.08 18.03 -17.64
CA CYS A 112 39.58 16.91 -16.87
C CYS A 112 38.23 16.45 -17.40
N HIS A 113 37.94 15.18 -17.19
CA HIS A 113 36.59 14.65 -17.28
C HIS A 113 35.92 14.67 -15.90
N GLN A 114 34.64 15.02 -15.86
CA GLN A 114 33.87 15.10 -14.64
C GLN A 114 33.08 13.79 -14.41
N ILE A 115 33.00 13.37 -13.15
CA ILE A 115 32.10 12.34 -12.64
C ILE A 115 31.18 13.03 -11.64
N ASP A 116 29.85 12.94 -11.82
CA ASP A 116 28.88 13.62 -10.95
C ASP A 116 28.87 13.00 -9.55
N VAL A 117 28.81 11.66 -9.44
CA VAL A 117 28.95 10.95 -8.17
C VAL A 117 29.93 9.78 -8.32
N LEU A 118 30.95 9.75 -7.48
CA LEU A 118 31.92 8.67 -7.38
C LEU A 118 31.78 8.00 -6.01
N ALA A 119 31.50 6.69 -6.01
CA ALA A 119 31.38 5.90 -4.79
C ALA A 119 32.34 4.70 -4.83
N LEU A 120 33.13 4.54 -3.78
CA LEU A 120 34.20 3.54 -3.68
C LEU A 120 33.99 2.68 -2.42
N ASP A 121 34.29 1.40 -2.57
CA ASP A 121 34.42 0.42 -1.48
C ASP A 121 35.48 -0.59 -1.87
N GLU A 122 35.96 -1.44 -0.94
CA GLU A 122 36.98 -2.47 -1.23
C GLU A 122 36.58 -3.41 -2.38
N ASP A 123 35.31 -3.65 -2.59
CA ASP A 123 34.76 -4.58 -3.58
C ASP A 123 34.33 -3.90 -4.89
N CYS A 124 33.97 -2.61 -4.87
CA CYS A 124 33.38 -1.95 -6.03
C CYS A 124 33.67 -0.45 -6.14
N VAL A 125 33.67 0.01 -7.39
CA VAL A 125 33.81 1.42 -7.79
C VAL A 125 32.66 1.76 -8.72
N PHE A 126 31.86 2.76 -8.35
CA PHE A 126 30.72 3.23 -9.12
C PHE A 126 30.95 4.64 -9.65
N ILE A 127 30.81 4.78 -10.96
CA ILE A 127 30.95 6.01 -11.72
C ILE A 127 29.57 6.39 -12.22
N ILE A 128 29.01 7.49 -11.71
CA ILE A 128 27.60 7.81 -11.84
C ILE A 128 27.43 9.15 -12.52
N GLU A 129 26.67 9.15 -13.62
CA GLU A 129 26.22 10.32 -14.37
C GLU A 129 24.75 10.58 -14.03
N CYS A 130 24.42 11.81 -13.59
CA CYS A 130 23.11 12.22 -13.13
C CYS A 130 22.45 13.20 -14.12
N LYS A 131 21.17 12.99 -14.47
CA LYS A 131 20.40 13.90 -15.33
C LYS A 131 19.04 14.16 -14.74
N SER A 132 18.69 15.44 -14.50
CA SER A 132 17.38 15.84 -14.00
C SER A 132 16.75 16.91 -14.87
N ALA A 133 15.41 16.91 -14.94
CA ALA A 133 14.62 17.95 -15.58
C ALA A 133 13.85 18.77 -14.54
N GLU A 134 13.47 20.00 -14.90
CA GLU A 134 12.63 20.86 -14.06
C GLU A 134 11.17 20.38 -14.04
N THR A 135 10.69 19.91 -15.20
CA THR A 135 9.32 19.40 -15.39
C THR A 135 9.31 17.88 -15.53
N ASN A 136 8.22 17.26 -15.11
CA ASN A 136 8.03 15.81 -15.22
C ASN A 136 7.87 15.39 -16.70
N ASP A 137 8.21 14.13 -16.98
CA ASP A 137 8.00 13.45 -18.26
C ASP A 137 8.68 14.12 -19.47
N LYS A 138 9.76 14.87 -19.26
CA LYS A 138 10.50 15.49 -20.34
C LYS A 138 11.14 14.46 -21.25
N LEU A 139 10.80 14.49 -22.52
CA LEU A 139 11.43 13.64 -23.54
C LEU A 139 12.80 14.25 -23.92
N LYS A 140 13.84 13.42 -23.89
CA LYS A 140 15.19 13.78 -24.33
C LYS A 140 15.92 12.55 -24.87
N ASN A 141 16.64 12.70 -25.97
CA ASN A 141 17.59 11.70 -26.47
C ASN A 141 18.92 11.87 -25.75
N PHE A 142 19.42 10.79 -25.13
CA PHE A 142 20.65 10.78 -24.35
C PHE A 142 21.82 10.09 -25.04
N ARG A 143 21.69 9.76 -26.32
CA ARG A 143 22.70 8.99 -27.05
C ARG A 143 24.11 9.55 -26.91
N ASN A 144 24.26 10.86 -27.06
CA ASN A 144 25.58 11.50 -27.00
C ASN A 144 26.19 11.41 -25.59
N GLU A 145 25.37 11.60 -24.55
CA GLU A 145 25.81 11.48 -23.15
C GLU A 145 26.21 10.04 -22.81
N ILE A 146 25.42 9.06 -23.29
CA ILE A 146 25.67 7.63 -23.09
C ILE A 146 26.96 7.20 -23.80
N GLU A 147 27.14 7.62 -25.07
CA GLU A 147 28.35 7.32 -25.84
C GLU A 147 29.60 7.97 -25.21
N ARG A 148 29.48 9.19 -24.69
CA ARG A 148 30.55 9.89 -23.98
C ARG A 148 30.93 9.17 -22.68
N LEU A 149 29.93 8.76 -21.86
CA LEU A 149 30.19 8.00 -20.64
C LEU A 149 30.88 6.67 -20.94
N HIS A 150 30.42 5.96 -21.97
CA HIS A 150 31.05 4.70 -22.41
C HIS A 150 32.50 4.92 -22.88
N ALA A 151 32.76 5.93 -23.67
CA ALA A 151 34.12 6.26 -24.18
C ALA A 151 35.09 6.62 -23.03
N ASN A 152 34.63 7.35 -22.02
CA ASN A 152 35.43 7.80 -20.90
C ASN A 152 35.60 6.73 -19.81
N PHE A 153 34.76 5.75 -19.73
CA PHE A 153 34.76 4.74 -18.65
C PHE A 153 36.07 3.97 -18.51
N PRO A 154 36.76 3.49 -19.58
CA PRO A 154 38.08 2.87 -19.48
C PRO A 154 39.14 3.80 -18.91
N HIS A 155 39.11 5.09 -19.25
CA HIS A 155 40.00 6.11 -18.73
C HIS A 155 39.75 6.31 -17.22
N PHE A 156 38.51 6.51 -16.78
CA PHE A 156 38.17 6.63 -15.36
C PHE A 156 38.66 5.43 -14.57
N ARG A 157 38.37 4.22 -15.05
CA ARG A 157 38.86 2.99 -14.42
C ARG A 157 40.38 2.98 -14.26
N SER A 158 41.11 3.25 -15.34
CA SER A 158 42.58 3.22 -15.32
C SER A 158 43.19 4.28 -14.42
N ALA A 159 42.61 5.50 -14.37
CA ALA A 159 43.07 6.57 -13.51
C ALA A 159 42.86 6.24 -12.03
N ILE A 160 41.65 5.76 -11.66
CA ILE A 160 41.32 5.41 -10.29
C ILE A 160 42.12 4.20 -9.80
N GLN A 161 42.31 3.16 -10.63
CA GLN A 161 43.15 2.00 -10.28
C GLN A 161 44.60 2.35 -10.01
N ARG A 162 45.15 3.35 -10.71
CA ARG A 162 46.49 3.84 -10.42
C ARG A 162 46.56 4.64 -9.14
N ALA A 163 45.57 5.52 -8.96
CA ALA A 163 45.50 6.35 -7.77
C ALA A 163 45.26 5.54 -6.49
N CYS A 164 44.63 4.37 -6.60
CA CYS A 164 44.36 3.46 -5.49
C CYS A 164 44.57 2.01 -5.95
N PRO A 165 45.83 1.46 -5.82
CA PRO A 165 46.16 0.11 -6.26
C PRO A 165 45.33 -0.99 -5.58
N GLU A 166 44.88 -0.78 -4.37
CA GLU A 166 44.03 -1.72 -3.62
C GLU A 166 42.72 -2.02 -4.35
N LEU A 167 42.23 -1.12 -5.24
CA LEU A 167 41.06 -1.28 -6.06
C LEU A 167 41.29 -2.06 -7.38
N GLU A 168 42.45 -2.68 -7.58
CA GLU A 168 42.78 -3.44 -8.79
C GLU A 168 41.76 -4.59 -9.02
N ASN A 169 41.37 -5.25 -7.96
CA ASN A 169 40.38 -6.36 -8.00
C ASN A 169 38.94 -5.92 -7.84
N ALA A 170 38.68 -4.65 -7.54
CA ALA A 170 37.32 -4.12 -7.40
C ALA A 170 36.55 -4.20 -8.72
N LYS A 171 35.20 -4.29 -8.62
CA LYS A 171 34.30 -4.28 -9.77
C LYS A 171 33.95 -2.83 -10.12
N TYR A 172 34.22 -2.44 -11.35
CA TYR A 172 33.88 -1.11 -11.86
C TYR A 172 32.58 -1.14 -12.63
N LYS A 173 31.67 -0.19 -12.37
CA LYS A 173 30.39 -0.07 -13.05
C LYS A 173 30.04 1.38 -13.29
N ALA A 174 29.62 1.69 -14.53
CA ALA A 174 29.03 2.98 -14.85
C ALA A 174 27.51 2.94 -14.65
N PHE A 175 26.97 4.04 -14.12
CA PHE A 175 25.56 4.27 -13.95
C PHE A 175 25.13 5.53 -14.71
N PHE A 176 23.93 5.46 -15.31
CA PHE A 176 23.24 6.61 -15.86
C PHE A 176 21.89 6.73 -15.11
N VAL A 177 21.73 7.84 -14.38
CA VAL A 177 20.62 8.01 -13.45
C VAL A 177 19.79 9.20 -13.87
N THR A 178 18.46 9.04 -13.96
CA THR A 178 17.57 10.11 -14.42
C THR A 178 16.46 10.43 -13.44
N GLN A 179 16.07 11.72 -13.40
CA GLN A 179 14.90 12.22 -12.69
C GLN A 179 14.03 13.06 -13.61
N ARG A 180 12.73 12.79 -13.63
CA ARG A 180 11.72 13.52 -14.43
C ARG A 180 11.95 13.46 -15.94
N TYR A 181 12.69 12.46 -16.44
CA TYR A 181 12.85 12.18 -17.86
C TYR A 181 12.15 10.89 -18.27
N LYS A 182 11.52 10.92 -19.46
CA LYS A 182 11.15 9.70 -20.19
C LYS A 182 12.33 9.33 -21.11
N VAL A 183 13.01 8.26 -20.77
CA VAL A 183 14.14 7.72 -21.56
C VAL A 183 13.61 6.77 -22.62
N SER A 184 14.11 6.91 -23.87
CA SER A 184 13.68 6.06 -24.99
C SER A 184 14.13 4.60 -24.79
N LYS A 185 13.40 3.66 -25.41
CA LYS A 185 13.80 2.23 -25.40
C LYS A 185 15.17 2.06 -26.06
N ASP A 186 15.44 2.79 -27.14
CA ASP A 186 16.72 2.73 -27.87
C ASP A 186 17.90 3.16 -26.97
N ASP A 187 17.71 4.21 -26.16
CA ASP A 187 18.73 4.66 -25.20
C ASP A 187 18.97 3.62 -24.10
N ILE A 188 17.91 2.97 -23.60
CA ILE A 188 17.99 1.90 -22.60
C ILE A 188 18.73 0.67 -23.17
N GLU A 189 18.42 0.29 -24.40
CA GLU A 189 19.11 -0.81 -25.11
C GLU A 189 20.59 -0.47 -25.35
N LEU A 190 20.88 0.78 -25.71
CA LEU A 190 22.26 1.26 -25.91
C LEU A 190 23.07 1.22 -24.60
N MET A 191 22.48 1.69 -23.48
CA MET A 191 23.09 1.58 -22.16
C MET A 191 23.38 0.14 -21.78
N SER A 192 22.41 -0.76 -21.99
CA SER A 192 22.56 -2.20 -21.77
C SER A 192 23.70 -2.79 -22.58
N LYS A 193 23.79 -2.46 -23.88
CA LYS A 193 24.85 -2.90 -24.79
C LYS A 193 26.25 -2.45 -24.32
N TYR A 194 26.35 -1.24 -23.80
CA TYR A 194 27.61 -0.67 -23.28
C TYR A 194 27.92 -1.10 -21.83
N GLY A 195 27.04 -1.90 -21.22
CA GLY A 195 27.22 -2.34 -19.84
C GLY A 195 27.00 -1.24 -18.81
N ILE A 196 26.35 -0.12 -19.19
CA ILE A 196 25.95 0.97 -18.30
C ILE A 196 24.65 0.57 -17.61
N GLN A 197 24.58 0.72 -16.30
CA GLN A 197 23.39 0.46 -15.52
C GLN A 197 22.48 1.69 -15.53
N TYR A 198 21.27 1.56 -16.02
CA TYR A 198 20.26 2.60 -15.95
C TYR A 198 19.46 2.50 -14.64
N LEU A 199 19.21 3.66 -14.01
CA LEU A 199 18.29 3.79 -12.88
C LEU A 199 17.34 4.96 -13.14
N ASP A 200 16.06 4.70 -13.03
CA ASP A 200 15.01 5.72 -13.09
C ASP A 200 14.57 6.19 -11.69
N GLU A 201 13.56 7.03 -11.63
CA GLU A 201 12.99 7.56 -10.38
C GLU A 201 12.42 6.46 -9.48
N ASP A 202 11.78 5.44 -10.08
CA ASP A 202 11.21 4.31 -9.34
C ASP A 202 12.32 3.43 -8.76
N ASP A 203 13.38 3.20 -9.50
CA ASP A 203 14.58 2.50 -9.04
C ASP A 203 15.26 3.23 -7.88
N LEU A 204 15.42 4.54 -7.99
CA LEU A 204 15.99 5.36 -6.91
C LEU A 204 15.14 5.27 -5.66
N THR A 205 13.83 5.46 -5.79
CA THR A 205 12.89 5.38 -4.67
C THR A 205 12.94 4.01 -3.98
N TYR A 206 13.03 2.93 -4.78
CA TYR A 206 13.20 1.58 -4.25
C TYR A 206 14.50 1.45 -3.44
N TYR A 207 15.64 1.90 -3.98
CA TYR A 207 16.93 1.78 -3.27
C TYR A 207 17.01 2.72 -2.07
N GLU A 208 16.38 3.88 -2.09
CA GLU A 208 16.26 4.77 -0.92
C GLU A 208 15.49 4.11 0.22
N GLN A 209 14.36 3.46 -0.09
CA GLN A 209 13.59 2.68 0.89
C GLN A 209 14.40 1.51 1.43
N LEU A 210 15.11 0.80 0.56
CA LEU A 210 16.00 -0.29 0.93
C LEU A 210 17.12 0.19 1.87
N ALA A 211 17.79 1.30 1.52
CA ALA A 211 18.83 1.90 2.34
C ALA A 211 18.31 2.45 3.67
N ALA A 212 17.12 3.05 3.68
CA ALA A 212 16.48 3.52 4.90
C ALA A 212 16.19 2.37 5.89
N GLN A 213 15.91 1.17 5.38
CA GLN A 213 15.57 0.00 6.20
C GLN A 213 16.79 -0.85 6.56
N LEU A 214 17.66 -1.13 5.60
CA LEU A 214 18.82 -2.00 5.79
C LEU A 214 20.07 -1.25 6.27
N GLY A 215 20.14 0.07 6.05
CA GLY A 215 21.37 0.84 6.26
C GLY A 215 22.49 0.33 5.35
N SER A 216 23.69 0.21 5.88
CA SER A 216 24.88 -0.33 5.17
C SER A 216 24.70 -1.76 4.64
N ALA A 217 23.79 -2.56 5.21
CA ALA A 217 23.48 -3.88 4.67
C ALA A 217 22.85 -3.83 3.27
N SER A 218 22.26 -2.70 2.87
CA SER A 218 21.66 -2.52 1.55
C SER A 218 22.68 -2.60 0.41
N LYS A 219 23.98 -2.29 0.66
CA LYS A 219 25.02 -2.43 -0.34
C LYS A 219 25.15 -3.86 -0.87
N TYR A 220 25.00 -4.87 -0.01
CA TYR A 220 25.07 -6.27 -0.43
C TYR A 220 23.94 -6.63 -1.39
N GLN A 221 22.72 -6.12 -1.14
CA GLN A 221 21.59 -6.30 -2.04
C GLN A 221 21.79 -5.53 -3.36
N PHE A 222 22.30 -4.32 -3.29
CA PHE A 222 22.61 -3.52 -4.47
C PHE A 222 23.67 -4.22 -5.33
N CYS A 223 24.78 -4.68 -4.73
CA CYS A 223 25.82 -5.44 -5.43
C CYS A 223 25.30 -6.76 -5.99
N ALA A 224 24.48 -7.51 -5.24
CA ALA A 224 23.85 -8.75 -5.70
C ALA A 224 22.97 -8.53 -6.93
N HIS A 225 22.34 -7.36 -7.03
CA HIS A 225 21.53 -6.98 -8.19
C HIS A 225 22.37 -6.51 -9.38
N VAL A 226 23.31 -5.60 -9.13
CA VAL A 226 24.16 -4.98 -10.18
C VAL A 226 25.17 -5.98 -10.76
N PHE A 227 25.74 -6.83 -9.90
CA PHE A 227 26.79 -7.78 -10.24
C PHE A 227 26.35 -9.23 -10.19
N ARG A 228 25.05 -9.49 -10.34
CA ARG A 228 24.50 -10.85 -10.30
C ARG A 228 25.30 -11.79 -11.23
N ASP A 229 25.71 -12.95 -10.71
CA ASP A 229 26.52 -13.95 -11.37
C ASP A 229 27.96 -13.55 -11.73
N ILE A 230 28.43 -12.37 -11.35
CA ILE A 230 29.82 -11.96 -11.50
C ILE A 230 30.63 -12.51 -10.32
N GLU A 231 31.85 -12.99 -10.62
CA GLU A 231 32.77 -13.55 -9.66
C GLU A 231 33.23 -12.51 -8.60
N ILE A 232 33.23 -12.92 -7.32
CA ILE A 232 33.82 -12.17 -6.21
C ILE A 232 35.27 -12.58 -6.09
N LYS A 233 36.18 -11.78 -6.61
CA LYS A 233 37.61 -12.06 -6.57
C LYS A 233 38.15 -12.04 -5.14
N GLY A 234 39.08 -12.96 -4.85
CA GLY A 234 39.78 -13.03 -3.55
C GLY A 234 38.93 -13.59 -2.40
N MET A 235 37.71 -14.02 -2.64
CA MET A 235 36.90 -14.68 -1.61
C MET A 235 37.31 -16.15 -1.46
N PHE A 236 37.64 -16.56 -0.23
CA PHE A 236 37.78 -17.99 0.08
C PHE A 236 36.43 -18.67 0.00
N ASN A 237 36.36 -19.75 -0.76
CA ASN A 237 35.09 -20.43 -1.06
C ASN A 237 34.98 -21.85 -0.46
N GLU A 238 36.06 -22.40 0.09
CA GLU A 238 36.02 -23.70 0.73
C GLU A 238 35.54 -23.62 2.18
N VAL A 239 34.64 -24.53 2.56
CA VAL A 239 34.16 -24.68 3.94
C VAL A 239 34.08 -26.16 4.31
N PRO A 240 34.46 -26.56 5.53
CA PRO A 240 34.14 -27.87 6.08
C PRO A 240 32.62 -28.02 6.19
N ALA A 241 32.05 -29.10 5.63
CA ALA A 241 30.61 -29.27 5.59
C ALA A 241 30.21 -30.74 5.81
N ILE A 242 28.99 -30.92 6.29
CA ILE A 242 28.31 -32.21 6.38
C ILE A 242 27.23 -32.22 5.31
N LYS A 243 27.30 -33.19 4.40
CA LYS A 243 26.25 -33.48 3.42
C LYS A 243 25.26 -34.46 4.03
N GLY A 244 24.00 -34.12 3.98
CA GLY A 244 22.89 -34.96 4.47
C GLY A 244 21.71 -34.96 3.50
N LYS A 245 20.61 -35.65 3.89
CA LYS A 245 19.38 -35.72 3.13
C LYS A 245 18.17 -35.50 4.04
N MET A 246 17.24 -34.64 3.64
CA MET A 246 15.96 -34.47 4.33
C MET A 246 14.84 -34.15 3.33
N GLY A 247 13.66 -34.72 3.53
CA GLY A 247 12.49 -34.50 2.66
C GLY A 247 12.71 -34.81 1.18
N GLY A 248 13.66 -35.70 0.86
CA GLY A 248 14.03 -36.03 -0.52
C GLY A 248 15.15 -35.14 -1.09
N HIS A 249 15.48 -34.01 -0.46
CA HIS A 249 16.49 -33.06 -0.88
C HIS A 249 17.84 -33.32 -0.21
N GLU A 250 18.93 -33.19 -0.96
CA GLU A 250 20.28 -33.10 -0.41
C GLU A 250 20.49 -31.70 0.18
N TYR A 251 21.19 -31.63 1.31
CA TYR A 251 21.59 -30.39 1.94
C TYR A 251 23.01 -30.44 2.46
N TYR A 252 23.60 -29.24 2.63
CA TYR A 252 24.90 -29.08 3.24
C TYR A 252 24.76 -28.24 4.52
N SER A 253 25.34 -28.73 5.65
CA SER A 253 25.41 -28.01 6.91
C SER A 253 26.84 -27.62 7.19
N PHE A 254 27.10 -26.33 7.43
CA PHE A 254 28.44 -25.79 7.67
C PHE A 254 28.39 -24.49 8.48
N SER A 255 29.55 -23.98 8.88
CA SER A 255 29.69 -22.66 9.50
C SER A 255 30.54 -21.77 8.61
N ILE A 256 30.17 -20.50 8.50
CA ILE A 256 30.83 -19.50 7.64
C ILE A 256 30.80 -18.12 8.31
N GLU A 257 31.80 -17.30 8.01
CA GLU A 257 31.81 -15.89 8.44
C GLU A 257 30.64 -15.11 7.81
N PRO A 258 29.91 -14.33 8.62
CA PRO A 258 28.75 -13.58 8.13
C PRO A 258 29.05 -12.72 6.91
N GLU A 259 30.19 -12.04 6.85
CA GLU A 259 30.54 -11.19 5.72
C GLU A 259 30.67 -11.95 4.40
N ARG A 260 31.26 -13.16 4.42
CA ARG A 260 31.38 -14.02 3.23
C ARG A 260 30.00 -14.40 2.71
N LEU A 261 29.09 -14.80 3.63
CA LEU A 261 27.74 -15.15 3.26
C LEU A 261 26.94 -13.92 2.76
N LEU A 262 27.11 -12.74 3.38
CA LEU A 262 26.49 -11.48 2.95
C LEU A 262 26.85 -11.12 1.50
N LYS A 263 28.12 -11.25 1.10
CA LYS A 263 28.57 -10.95 -0.25
C LYS A 263 27.95 -11.84 -1.32
N MET A 264 27.66 -13.09 -0.99
CA MET A 264 27.01 -14.06 -1.89
C MET A 264 25.48 -13.97 -1.86
N SER A 265 24.92 -13.47 -0.76
CA SER A 265 23.50 -13.58 -0.48
C SER A 265 22.69 -12.48 -1.14
N TYR A 266 21.47 -12.84 -1.48
CA TYR A 266 20.42 -11.89 -1.80
C TYR A 266 19.10 -12.29 -1.16
N ILE A 267 18.25 -11.28 -0.98
CA ILE A 267 16.88 -11.44 -0.54
C ILE A 267 16.00 -11.02 -1.71
N ALA A 268 15.05 -11.84 -2.08
CA ALA A 268 14.11 -11.48 -3.13
C ALA A 268 13.16 -10.38 -2.65
N HIS A 269 13.24 -9.20 -3.26
CA HIS A 269 12.32 -8.10 -3.09
C HIS A 269 11.71 -7.75 -4.44
N ARG A 270 10.40 -7.50 -4.47
CA ARG A 270 9.70 -7.12 -5.69
C ARG A 270 10.07 -5.70 -6.08
N ARG A 271 10.55 -5.50 -7.30
CA ARG A 271 10.67 -4.18 -7.95
C ARG A 271 9.40 -3.89 -8.73
N LYS A 272 9.01 -2.62 -8.80
CA LYS A 272 7.97 -2.16 -9.71
C LYS A 272 8.47 -2.40 -11.14
N GLY A 273 7.79 -3.25 -11.91
CA GLY A 273 8.22 -3.62 -13.27
C GLY A 273 8.76 -5.04 -13.45
N ASP A 274 9.20 -5.72 -12.40
CA ASP A 274 9.59 -7.15 -12.46
C ASP A 274 8.34 -8.06 -12.42
N THR A 275 7.60 -8.10 -13.52
CA THR A 275 6.45 -9.02 -13.68
C THR A 275 6.87 -10.46 -13.96
N ALA A 276 8.13 -10.68 -14.34
CA ALA A 276 8.66 -11.98 -14.78
C ALA A 276 9.43 -12.76 -13.70
N ASP A 277 9.89 -12.11 -12.62
CA ASP A 277 10.70 -12.79 -11.60
C ASP A 277 9.83 -13.24 -10.42
N ALA A 278 9.38 -14.48 -10.47
CA ALA A 278 8.59 -15.15 -9.45
C ALA A 278 9.31 -15.26 -8.08
N SER A 279 10.60 -14.90 -8.02
CA SER A 279 11.46 -15.05 -6.84
C SER A 279 11.31 -13.92 -5.78
N THR A 280 10.47 -12.92 -6.00
CA THR A 280 10.41 -11.69 -5.19
C THR A 280 9.33 -11.74 -4.11
N TYR A 281 9.47 -12.58 -3.09
CA TYR A 281 8.40 -12.82 -2.12
C TYR A 281 8.72 -12.51 -0.65
N GLN A 282 9.91 -11.99 -0.32
CA GLN A 282 10.27 -11.75 1.08
C GLN A 282 9.88 -10.34 1.56
N ARG A 283 9.62 -10.24 2.88
CA ARG A 283 9.34 -8.96 3.54
C ARG A 283 10.58 -8.08 3.59
N LEU A 284 10.41 -6.79 3.40
CA LEU A 284 11.47 -5.83 3.73
C LEU A 284 11.85 -5.95 5.22
N ILE A 285 13.13 -6.00 5.47
CA ILE A 285 13.71 -6.14 6.80
C ILE A 285 13.46 -4.84 7.58
N LYS A 286 12.94 -4.92 8.79
CA LYS A 286 12.70 -3.73 9.63
C LYS A 286 13.99 -3.25 10.28
N LYS A 287 14.28 -1.97 10.14
CA LYS A 287 15.48 -1.31 10.68
C LYS A 287 15.68 -1.54 12.17
N GLU A 288 14.62 -1.40 12.96
CA GLU A 288 14.66 -1.60 14.41
C GLU A 288 15.07 -3.02 14.77
N ARG A 289 14.63 -4.00 13.96
CA ARG A 289 14.98 -5.41 14.17
C ARG A 289 16.45 -5.68 13.81
N LEU A 290 16.97 -5.06 12.76
CA LEU A 290 18.40 -5.14 12.44
C LEU A 290 19.26 -4.52 13.54
N GLN A 291 18.88 -3.34 14.03
CA GLN A 291 19.59 -2.68 15.12
C GLN A 291 19.58 -3.51 16.39
N SER A 292 18.43 -4.12 16.73
CA SER A 292 18.30 -5.03 17.85
C SER A 292 19.20 -6.27 17.72
N VAL A 293 19.23 -6.89 16.53
CA VAL A 293 20.13 -8.04 16.27
C VAL A 293 21.59 -7.63 16.34
N ARG A 294 21.95 -6.49 15.78
CA ARG A 294 23.33 -5.96 15.84
C ARG A 294 23.77 -5.68 17.27
N ALA A 295 22.93 -5.01 18.05
CA ALA A 295 23.20 -4.75 19.46
C ALA A 295 23.35 -6.07 20.24
N PHE A 296 22.49 -7.05 20.00
CA PHE A 296 22.56 -8.36 20.63
C PHE A 296 23.89 -9.08 20.35
N VAL A 297 24.30 -9.10 19.07
CA VAL A 297 25.57 -9.73 18.67
C VAL A 297 26.77 -8.95 19.20
N ASN A 298 26.78 -7.62 19.13
CA ASN A 298 27.88 -6.77 19.60
C ASN A 298 28.07 -6.84 21.14
N ASN A 299 27.02 -7.25 21.85
CA ASN A 299 27.06 -7.55 23.30
C ASN A 299 27.48 -9.00 23.59
N ASN A 300 28.11 -9.66 22.62
CA ASN A 300 28.66 -11.02 22.75
C ASN A 300 27.57 -12.11 22.96
N ASN A 301 26.35 -11.86 22.50
CA ASN A 301 25.30 -12.87 22.47
C ASN A 301 25.30 -13.59 21.10
N PHE A 302 24.62 -14.74 21.02
CA PHE A 302 24.63 -15.59 19.83
C PHE A 302 23.25 -16.15 19.50
N PHE A 303 23.07 -16.51 18.23
CA PHE A 303 21.90 -17.21 17.72
C PHE A 303 22.29 -18.64 17.33
N PRO A 304 21.73 -19.67 17.98
CA PRO A 304 22.08 -21.06 17.67
C PRO A 304 21.40 -21.59 16.39
N ASN A 305 20.38 -20.88 15.89
CA ASN A 305 19.60 -21.33 14.74
C ASN A 305 20.34 -21.06 13.43
N SER A 306 20.35 -22.05 12.53
CA SER A 306 20.97 -21.93 11.21
C SER A 306 20.29 -20.91 10.32
N ILE A 307 21.08 -20.25 9.47
CA ILE A 307 20.57 -19.52 8.30
C ILE A 307 20.25 -20.56 7.22
N ILE A 308 19.09 -20.46 6.60
CA ILE A 308 18.67 -21.35 5.51
C ILE A 308 18.82 -20.64 4.19
N VAL A 309 19.60 -21.20 3.28
CA VAL A 309 19.87 -20.63 1.97
C VAL A 309 19.65 -21.66 0.86
N ASN A 310 19.29 -21.17 -0.31
CA ASN A 310 19.31 -21.96 -1.56
C ASN A 310 20.31 -21.36 -2.53
N VAL A 311 21.13 -22.18 -3.14
CA VAL A 311 22.06 -21.79 -4.21
C VAL A 311 21.57 -22.33 -5.53
N THR A 312 21.46 -21.47 -6.54
CA THR A 312 21.16 -21.86 -7.92
C THR A 312 22.45 -21.98 -8.74
N ASN A 313 22.64 -23.11 -9.37
CA ASN A 313 23.79 -23.37 -10.24
C ASN A 313 23.65 -22.78 -11.64
N GLU A 314 22.42 -22.45 -12.05
CA GLU A 314 22.15 -21.86 -13.36
C GLU A 314 22.67 -20.42 -13.41
N ARG A 315 23.43 -20.09 -14.46
CA ARG A 315 23.81 -18.73 -14.81
C ARG A 315 22.85 -18.15 -15.83
N ARG A 316 22.68 -16.84 -15.87
CA ARG A 316 21.91 -16.13 -16.92
C ARG A 316 22.35 -16.49 -18.36
N ASN A 317 23.59 -16.93 -18.54
CA ASN A 317 24.15 -17.36 -19.82
C ASN A 317 24.02 -18.87 -20.09
N GLY A 318 23.23 -19.60 -19.32
CA GLY A 318 22.94 -21.02 -19.51
C GLY A 318 24.07 -22.00 -19.12
N ARG A 319 25.19 -21.52 -18.55
CA ARG A 319 26.28 -22.42 -18.07
C ARG A 319 26.02 -22.75 -16.59
N ALA A 320 25.72 -24.02 -16.32
CA ALA A 320 25.68 -24.53 -14.95
C ALA A 320 27.10 -24.65 -14.39
N LEU A 321 27.31 -24.20 -13.15
CA LEU A 321 28.51 -24.50 -12.35
C LEU A 321 28.04 -25.17 -11.07
N PRO A 322 27.96 -26.50 -11.04
CA PRO A 322 27.58 -27.24 -9.84
C PRO A 322 28.60 -27.00 -8.73
N MET A 323 28.12 -26.95 -7.51
CA MET A 323 29.00 -26.94 -6.34
C MET A 323 29.76 -28.26 -6.26
N GLN A 324 31.03 -28.17 -5.83
CA GLN A 324 31.84 -29.37 -5.64
C GLN A 324 31.87 -29.72 -4.14
N PHE A 325 31.64 -30.99 -3.83
CA PHE A 325 31.78 -31.53 -2.49
C PHE A 325 32.79 -32.66 -2.50
N ARG A 326 33.93 -32.44 -1.86
CA ARG A 326 35.02 -33.40 -1.74
C ARG A 326 34.91 -34.15 -0.41
N ILE A 327 34.53 -35.43 -0.46
CA ILE A 327 34.41 -36.26 0.72
C ILE A 327 35.79 -36.46 1.38
N THR A 328 35.86 -36.33 2.69
CA THR A 328 37.08 -36.62 3.45
C THR A 328 37.33 -38.15 3.52
N LYS A 329 38.60 -38.53 3.70
CA LYS A 329 38.97 -39.95 3.78
C LYS A 329 38.30 -40.68 4.96
N GLU A 330 38.16 -39.98 6.09
CA GLU A 330 37.54 -40.51 7.29
C GLU A 330 36.04 -40.18 7.31
N GLN A 331 35.22 -41.19 7.39
CA GLN A 331 33.78 -41.07 7.51
C GLN A 331 33.29 -41.76 8.81
N ALA A 332 32.27 -41.17 9.47
CA ALA A 332 31.63 -41.77 10.62
C ALA A 332 30.86 -43.04 10.21
N LYS A 333 30.98 -44.10 11.00
CA LYS A 333 30.26 -45.37 10.75
C LYS A 333 28.83 -45.28 11.25
N GLY A 334 27.89 -45.90 10.55
CA GLY A 334 26.49 -45.99 10.98
C GLY A 334 25.67 -44.70 10.78
N THR A 335 26.10 -43.80 9.91
CA THR A 335 25.35 -42.60 9.49
C THR A 335 25.28 -42.49 7.98
N GLU A 336 24.17 -41.95 7.47
CA GLU A 336 23.99 -41.58 6.05
C GLU A 336 24.66 -40.25 5.72
N SER A 337 25.11 -39.48 6.73
CA SER A 337 25.75 -38.18 6.53
C SER A 337 27.22 -38.36 6.12
N GLN A 338 27.68 -37.48 5.22
CA GLN A 338 29.05 -37.49 4.70
C GLN A 338 29.79 -36.21 5.16
N LEU A 339 31.00 -36.36 5.66
CA LEU A 339 31.89 -35.25 5.99
C LEU A 339 32.80 -34.91 4.81
N GLY A 340 32.95 -33.64 4.49
CA GLY A 340 33.78 -33.19 3.37
C GLY A 340 34.08 -31.71 3.35
N ILE A 341 34.68 -31.27 2.26
CA ILE A 341 34.94 -29.85 1.94
C ILE A 341 33.97 -29.46 0.83
N LEU A 342 33.16 -28.45 1.08
CA LEU A 342 32.22 -27.85 0.12
C LEU A 342 32.86 -26.62 -0.51
N GLU A 343 32.87 -26.58 -1.83
CA GLU A 343 33.27 -25.38 -2.61
C GLU A 343 32.02 -24.54 -2.91
N LEU A 344 31.90 -23.39 -2.25
CA LEU A 344 30.83 -22.45 -2.47
C LEU A 344 31.04 -21.67 -3.77
N PRO A 345 29.97 -21.24 -4.47
CA PRO A 345 30.14 -20.40 -5.65
C PRO A 345 30.60 -18.99 -5.26
N GLN A 346 31.70 -18.54 -5.83
CA GLN A 346 32.28 -17.19 -5.63
C GLN A 346 31.56 -16.16 -6.49
N ARG A 347 30.24 -15.96 -6.29
CA ARG A 347 29.44 -15.07 -7.15
C ARG A 347 28.49 -14.21 -6.34
N TYR A 348 28.32 -12.94 -6.78
CA TYR A 348 27.30 -12.07 -6.23
C TYR A 348 25.89 -12.59 -6.49
N GLY A 349 25.03 -12.51 -5.47
CA GLY A 349 23.60 -12.82 -5.59
C GLY A 349 23.28 -14.27 -5.99
N CYS A 350 24.15 -15.25 -5.68
CA CYS A 350 23.93 -16.65 -5.98
C CYS A 350 23.25 -17.44 -4.85
N ALA A 351 23.31 -16.94 -3.60
CA ALA A 351 22.75 -17.58 -2.43
C ALA A 351 21.47 -16.85 -1.99
N PHE A 352 20.33 -17.45 -2.25
CA PHE A 352 19.04 -16.92 -1.81
C PHE A 352 18.78 -17.27 -0.35
N VAL A 353 18.52 -16.27 0.50
CA VAL A 353 18.24 -16.49 1.93
C VAL A 353 16.75 -16.80 2.12
N ILE A 354 16.43 -18.05 2.46
CA ILE A 354 15.06 -18.50 2.72
C ILE A 354 14.62 -18.08 4.14
N ASP A 355 15.46 -18.36 5.15
CA ASP A 355 15.23 -17.94 6.54
C ASP A 355 16.51 -17.41 7.19
N GLY A 356 16.34 -16.55 8.21
CA GLY A 356 17.43 -15.96 8.97
C GLY A 356 17.96 -14.65 8.45
N GLN A 357 17.29 -14.01 7.51
CA GLN A 357 17.67 -12.73 6.91
C GLN A 357 18.00 -11.65 7.96
N HIS A 358 17.16 -11.46 8.98
CA HIS A 358 17.43 -10.47 10.04
C HIS A 358 18.70 -10.79 10.83
N ARG A 359 18.99 -12.07 11.04
CA ARG A 359 20.21 -12.53 11.73
C ARG A 359 21.45 -12.27 10.89
N LEU A 360 21.41 -12.64 9.60
CA LEU A 360 22.52 -12.43 8.67
C LEU A 360 22.81 -10.93 8.43
N TYR A 361 21.79 -10.17 8.05
CA TYR A 361 21.95 -8.73 7.73
C TYR A 361 22.23 -7.87 8.97
N GLY A 362 21.87 -8.34 10.17
CA GLY A 362 22.26 -7.72 11.43
C GLY A 362 23.76 -7.70 11.68
N TYR A 363 24.53 -8.59 11.03
CA TYR A 363 26.00 -8.60 11.11
C TYR A 363 26.66 -7.55 10.21
N SER A 364 25.98 -6.91 9.25
CA SER A 364 26.61 -6.02 8.25
C SER A 364 27.55 -4.95 8.82
N ASP A 365 27.20 -4.33 9.95
CA ASP A 365 28.05 -3.34 10.64
C ASP A 365 28.53 -3.85 12.01
N SER A 366 28.50 -5.16 12.22
CA SER A 366 29.00 -5.72 13.46
C SER A 366 30.50 -5.88 13.42
N LYS A 367 31.17 -5.55 14.53
CA LYS A 367 32.61 -5.82 14.70
C LYS A 367 32.96 -7.30 14.55
N TYR A 368 31.96 -8.18 14.63
CA TYR A 368 32.12 -9.63 14.54
C TYR A 368 31.78 -10.20 13.14
N ALA A 369 31.52 -9.37 12.15
CA ALA A 369 31.16 -9.83 10.80
C ALA A 369 32.23 -10.72 10.14
N ARG A 370 33.51 -10.48 10.45
CA ARG A 370 34.67 -11.19 9.91
C ARG A 370 35.26 -12.25 10.85
N SER A 371 34.91 -12.22 12.13
CA SER A 371 35.51 -13.08 13.17
C SER A 371 34.58 -14.16 13.72
N ASN A 372 33.26 -13.92 13.72
CA ASN A 372 32.29 -14.95 14.09
C ASN A 372 32.04 -15.89 12.92
N THR A 373 31.64 -17.11 13.24
CA THR A 373 31.05 -18.04 12.28
C THR A 373 29.58 -18.28 12.63
N ILE A 374 28.71 -18.38 11.63
CA ILE A 374 27.29 -18.66 11.80
C ILE A 374 26.92 -19.99 11.14
N PRO A 375 26.02 -20.78 11.73
CA PRO A 375 25.59 -22.04 11.15
C PRO A 375 24.68 -21.80 9.96
N VAL A 376 24.88 -22.57 8.88
CA VAL A 376 24.14 -22.49 7.64
C VAL A 376 23.64 -23.88 7.24
N VAL A 377 22.42 -23.95 6.76
CA VAL A 377 21.85 -25.07 6.03
C VAL A 377 21.61 -24.62 4.59
N LEU A 378 22.31 -25.23 3.67
CA LEU A 378 22.28 -24.86 2.26
C LEU A 378 21.63 -25.98 1.44
N PHE A 379 20.64 -25.60 0.65
CA PHE A 379 20.04 -26.43 -0.39
C PHE A 379 20.57 -25.98 -1.77
N GLU A 380 20.58 -26.91 -2.71
CA GLU A 380 21.04 -26.68 -4.06
C GLU A 380 19.89 -26.87 -5.04
N ASN A 381 19.63 -25.86 -5.88
CA ASN A 381 18.64 -25.89 -6.96
C ASN A 381 17.20 -26.20 -6.52
N LEU A 382 16.79 -25.78 -5.32
CA LEU A 382 15.37 -25.79 -4.98
C LEU A 382 14.60 -24.94 -6.00
N SER A 383 13.49 -25.47 -6.50
CA SER A 383 12.56 -24.68 -7.31
C SER A 383 12.02 -23.46 -6.54
N VAL A 384 11.55 -22.44 -7.24
CA VAL A 384 10.95 -21.27 -6.61
C VAL A 384 9.77 -21.67 -5.72
N GLU A 385 8.98 -22.64 -6.13
CA GLU A 385 7.86 -23.17 -5.35
C GLU A 385 8.31 -23.81 -4.04
N GLU A 386 9.36 -24.63 -4.08
CA GLU A 386 9.92 -25.26 -2.87
C GLU A 386 10.49 -24.25 -1.91
N GLN A 387 11.19 -23.24 -2.42
CA GLN A 387 11.72 -22.13 -1.60
C GLN A 387 10.59 -21.37 -0.91
N ILE A 388 9.52 -21.02 -1.65
CA ILE A 388 8.35 -20.33 -1.12
C ILE A 388 7.64 -21.20 -0.08
N LYS A 389 7.43 -22.48 -0.37
CA LYS A 389 6.80 -23.40 0.56
C LYS A 389 7.58 -23.50 1.85
N LEU A 390 8.89 -23.70 1.78
CA LEU A 390 9.78 -23.76 2.92
C LEU A 390 9.75 -22.47 3.75
N PHE A 391 9.79 -21.29 3.08
CA PHE A 391 9.64 -19.99 3.72
C PHE A 391 8.30 -19.87 4.48
N MET A 392 7.21 -20.28 3.84
CA MET A 392 5.88 -20.21 4.45
C MET A 392 5.76 -21.14 5.67
N ASP A 393 6.21 -22.38 5.54
CA ASP A 393 6.13 -23.39 6.60
C ASP A 393 6.93 -22.98 7.84
N ILE A 394 8.13 -22.44 7.66
CA ILE A 394 8.97 -21.94 8.77
C ILE A 394 8.30 -20.74 9.45
N ASN A 395 7.77 -19.79 8.68
CA ASN A 395 7.20 -18.56 9.24
C ASN A 395 5.78 -18.74 9.82
N GLN A 396 4.97 -19.69 9.34
CA GLN A 396 3.65 -19.97 9.90
C GLN A 396 3.73 -20.42 11.37
N ASN A 397 4.80 -21.08 11.75
CA ASN A 397 5.03 -21.54 13.11
C ASN A 397 5.61 -20.44 14.05
N GLN A 398 6.06 -19.29 13.51
CA GLN A 398 6.68 -18.22 14.30
C GLN A 398 5.81 -16.95 14.39
N LYS A 399 5.19 -16.52 13.30
CA LYS A 399 4.28 -15.36 13.22
C LYS A 399 3.54 -15.41 11.89
N SER A 400 2.21 -15.19 11.89
CA SER A 400 1.41 -15.27 10.66
C SER A 400 1.97 -14.38 9.54
N VAL A 401 2.16 -14.95 8.36
CA VAL A 401 2.51 -14.23 7.14
C VAL A 401 1.35 -13.27 6.80
N PRO A 402 1.59 -11.99 6.48
CA PRO A 402 0.54 -11.07 6.08
C PRO A 402 -0.26 -11.62 4.91
N LYS A 403 -1.57 -11.36 4.95
CA LYS A 403 -2.52 -11.91 3.98
C LYS A 403 -2.18 -11.53 2.55
N GLU A 404 -1.75 -10.29 2.30
CA GLU A 404 -1.36 -9.81 0.97
C GLU A 404 -0.13 -10.55 0.43
N LEU A 405 0.90 -10.73 1.27
CA LEU A 405 2.07 -11.53 0.88
C LEU A 405 1.68 -12.98 0.62
N LYS A 406 0.82 -13.58 1.47
CA LYS A 406 0.30 -14.94 1.23
C LYS A 406 -0.44 -15.05 -0.10
N ASN A 407 -1.25 -14.05 -0.47
CA ASN A 407 -1.97 -14.04 -1.74
C ASN A 407 -0.99 -13.98 -2.93
N THR A 408 0.03 -13.11 -2.88
CA THR A 408 1.06 -13.04 -3.91
C THR A 408 1.83 -14.35 -4.05
N LEU A 409 2.14 -15.00 -2.93
CA LEU A 409 2.82 -16.31 -2.95
C LEU A 409 1.92 -17.43 -3.47
N SER A 410 0.63 -17.39 -3.15
CA SER A 410 -0.34 -18.41 -3.57
C SER A 410 -0.49 -18.47 -5.08
N TYR A 411 -0.45 -17.32 -5.80
CA TYR A 411 -0.55 -17.39 -7.27
C TYR A 411 0.68 -18.09 -7.89
N ILE A 412 1.88 -17.89 -7.33
CA ILE A 412 3.11 -18.53 -7.80
C ILE A 412 3.07 -20.05 -7.51
N LEU A 413 2.66 -20.41 -6.29
CA LEU A 413 2.61 -21.80 -5.83
C LEU A 413 1.57 -22.65 -6.58
N TYR A 414 0.48 -22.04 -7.02
CA TYR A 414 -0.67 -22.80 -7.53
C TYR A 414 -0.97 -22.56 -8.99
N SER A 415 -0.15 -21.77 -9.73
CA SER A 415 -0.31 -21.57 -11.17
C SER A 415 -0.29 -22.88 -11.94
N ASP A 416 0.61 -23.81 -11.59
CA ASP A 416 0.76 -25.12 -12.22
C ASP A 416 0.21 -26.28 -11.37
N SER A 417 -0.62 -25.96 -10.37
CA SER A 417 -1.23 -26.97 -9.50
C SER A 417 -2.07 -27.98 -10.30
N LYS A 418 -1.99 -29.27 -9.93
CA LYS A 418 -2.88 -30.30 -10.49
C LYS A 418 -4.35 -30.09 -10.11
N ASP A 419 -4.62 -29.34 -9.03
CA ASP A 419 -5.95 -28.98 -8.60
C ASP A 419 -6.48 -27.78 -9.40
N PRO A 420 -7.54 -27.94 -10.23
CA PRO A 420 -8.08 -26.87 -11.07
C PRO A 420 -8.59 -25.67 -10.25
N LYS A 421 -9.14 -25.91 -9.05
CA LYS A 421 -9.62 -24.82 -8.16
C LYS A 421 -8.47 -23.95 -7.70
N LYS A 422 -7.36 -24.56 -7.29
CA LYS A 422 -6.17 -23.81 -6.87
C LYS A 422 -5.55 -23.02 -8.02
N ARG A 423 -5.53 -23.59 -9.23
CA ARG A 423 -5.07 -22.85 -10.42
C ARG A 423 -5.95 -21.64 -10.72
N GLN A 424 -7.27 -21.79 -10.61
CA GLN A 424 -8.19 -20.68 -10.81
C GLN A 424 -8.05 -19.59 -9.74
N GLU A 425 -7.91 -19.98 -8.46
CA GLU A 425 -7.59 -19.00 -7.38
C GLU A 425 -6.29 -18.26 -7.66
N ALA A 426 -5.25 -18.97 -8.09
CA ALA A 426 -3.99 -18.38 -8.50
C ALA A 426 -4.16 -17.40 -9.66
N MET A 427 -4.96 -17.74 -10.67
CA MET A 427 -5.27 -16.86 -11.81
C MET A 427 -5.95 -15.56 -11.35
N MET A 428 -6.96 -15.63 -10.48
CA MET A 428 -7.65 -14.44 -9.94
C MET A 428 -6.70 -13.54 -9.14
N LEU A 429 -5.80 -14.12 -8.35
CA LEU A 429 -4.79 -13.36 -7.59
C LEU A 429 -3.74 -12.71 -8.52
N ARG A 430 -3.39 -13.38 -9.62
CA ARG A 430 -2.51 -12.80 -10.63
C ARG A 430 -3.18 -11.62 -11.34
N ILE A 431 -4.45 -11.74 -11.72
CA ILE A 431 -5.23 -10.61 -12.27
C ILE A 431 -5.24 -9.43 -11.29
N ALA A 432 -5.46 -9.69 -10.00
CA ALA A 432 -5.42 -8.64 -8.98
C ALA A 432 -4.05 -7.94 -8.91
N THR A 433 -2.97 -8.70 -9.07
CA THR A 433 -1.61 -8.19 -9.10
C THR A 433 -1.34 -7.37 -10.35
N ASP A 434 -1.74 -7.88 -11.51
CA ASP A 434 -1.57 -7.22 -12.81
C ASP A 434 -2.34 -5.89 -12.84
N LEU A 435 -3.59 -5.85 -12.34
CA LEU A 435 -4.38 -4.61 -12.21
C LEU A 435 -3.68 -3.55 -11.36
N GLY A 436 -2.92 -3.94 -10.35
CA GLY A 436 -2.19 -3.02 -9.47
C GLY A 436 -0.82 -2.58 -9.98
N SER A 437 -0.25 -3.28 -10.98
CA SER A 437 1.12 -3.05 -11.47
C SER A 437 1.20 -2.58 -12.92
N ASP A 438 0.22 -2.85 -13.75
CA ASP A 438 0.21 -2.46 -15.16
C ASP A 438 -0.17 -0.99 -15.31
N PRO A 439 0.68 -0.14 -15.94
CA PRO A 439 0.36 1.26 -16.20
C PRO A 439 -0.89 1.49 -17.07
N GLN A 440 -1.35 0.49 -17.83
CA GLN A 440 -2.58 0.59 -18.61
C GLN A 440 -3.85 0.43 -17.76
N SER A 441 -3.70 -0.07 -16.53
CA SER A 441 -4.81 -0.24 -15.60
C SER A 441 -5.02 1.04 -14.79
N PRO A 442 -6.25 1.56 -14.66
CA PRO A 442 -6.54 2.72 -13.83
C PRO A 442 -6.41 2.39 -12.33
N LEU A 443 -6.33 1.11 -11.96
CA LEU A 443 -6.05 0.64 -10.61
C LEU A 443 -4.54 0.53 -10.31
N CYS A 444 -3.68 0.85 -11.28
CA CYS A 444 -2.24 0.93 -11.07
C CYS A 444 -1.92 1.93 -9.95
N ASN A 445 -1.10 1.51 -8.98
CA ASN A 445 -0.78 2.27 -7.78
C ASN A 445 -1.90 2.46 -6.74
N TYR A 446 -3.13 2.03 -6.99
CA TYR A 446 -4.20 2.04 -5.98
C TYR A 446 -4.23 0.75 -5.15
N ILE A 447 -3.74 -0.37 -5.69
CA ILE A 447 -3.70 -1.68 -5.03
C ILE A 447 -2.38 -1.85 -4.28
N LYS A 448 -2.45 -2.24 -3.01
CA LYS A 448 -1.28 -2.63 -2.21
C LYS A 448 -0.79 -3.99 -2.68
N LEU A 449 0.39 -4.02 -3.26
CA LEU A 449 1.05 -5.25 -3.68
C LEU A 449 2.10 -5.72 -2.65
N LEU A 450 2.61 -4.78 -1.83
CA LEU A 450 3.58 -5.03 -0.76
C LEU A 450 3.05 -4.52 0.59
N GLU A 451 3.47 -5.16 1.69
CA GLU A 451 3.02 -4.82 3.05
C GLU A 451 3.31 -3.37 3.46
N HIS A 452 4.38 -2.78 2.93
CA HIS A 452 4.87 -1.44 3.32
C HIS A 452 4.40 -0.30 2.41
N GLU A 453 3.65 -0.61 1.38
CA GLU A 453 3.05 0.40 0.51
C GLU A 453 1.84 1.05 1.17
N SER A 454 2.05 1.87 2.22
CA SER A 454 1.00 2.73 2.74
C SER A 454 1.18 4.15 2.25
N SER A 455 0.42 4.54 1.26
CA SER A 455 0.23 5.93 0.87
C SER A 455 -1.23 6.32 1.10
N ALA A 456 -1.53 7.63 1.08
CA ALA A 456 -2.91 8.11 1.13
C ALA A 456 -3.78 7.53 -0.02
N VAL A 457 -3.15 7.15 -1.13
CA VAL A 457 -3.78 6.63 -2.36
C VAL A 457 -3.89 5.10 -2.36
N LYS A 458 -2.85 4.36 -1.93
CA LYS A 458 -2.82 2.88 -1.95
C LYS A 458 -3.62 2.27 -0.81
N LYS A 459 -4.93 2.14 -0.98
CA LYS A 459 -5.85 1.59 0.04
C LYS A 459 -6.51 0.28 -0.37
N LEU A 460 -6.50 -0.07 -1.65
CA LEU A 460 -7.08 -1.31 -2.15
C LEU A 460 -6.17 -2.50 -1.86
N THR A 461 -6.78 -3.66 -1.69
CA THR A 461 -6.08 -4.92 -1.41
C THR A 461 -6.29 -5.94 -2.52
N THR A 462 -5.30 -6.80 -2.76
CA THR A 462 -5.45 -7.94 -3.68
C THR A 462 -6.57 -8.88 -3.23
N THR A 463 -6.82 -8.97 -1.93
CA THR A 463 -7.95 -9.72 -1.35
C THR A 463 -9.31 -9.17 -1.80
N ALA A 464 -9.48 -7.84 -1.88
CA ALA A 464 -10.75 -7.24 -2.32
C ALA A 464 -11.05 -7.58 -3.78
N ILE A 465 -10.02 -7.51 -4.64
CA ILE A 465 -10.14 -7.91 -6.05
C ILE A 465 -10.47 -9.40 -6.16
N HIS A 466 -9.71 -10.27 -5.48
CA HIS A 466 -9.96 -11.71 -5.46
C HIS A 466 -11.39 -12.04 -5.03
N ASN A 467 -11.88 -11.44 -3.93
CA ASN A 467 -13.24 -11.65 -3.44
C ASN A 467 -14.32 -11.12 -4.41
N GLY A 468 -13.99 -10.06 -5.15
CA GLY A 468 -14.89 -9.51 -6.17
C GLY A 468 -14.99 -10.40 -7.42
N LEU A 469 -13.90 -11.09 -7.78
CA LEU A 469 -13.85 -12.02 -8.90
C LEU A 469 -14.42 -13.40 -8.55
N LYS A 470 -14.24 -13.81 -7.29
CA LYS A 470 -14.72 -15.09 -6.80
C LYS A 470 -16.25 -15.17 -6.95
N ASP A 471 -16.72 -16.32 -7.35
CA ASP A 471 -18.14 -16.62 -7.59
C ASP A 471 -18.79 -15.80 -8.71
N THR A 472 -18.00 -15.06 -9.52
CA THR A 472 -18.53 -14.43 -10.74
C THR A 472 -18.58 -15.45 -11.89
N PRO A 473 -19.47 -15.28 -12.88
CA PRO A 473 -19.55 -16.14 -14.04
C PRO A 473 -18.37 -15.94 -15.03
N LEU A 474 -17.42 -15.08 -14.72
CA LEU A 474 -16.21 -14.88 -15.53
C LEU A 474 -15.28 -16.13 -15.51
N PHE A 475 -15.35 -16.90 -14.40
CA PHE A 475 -14.53 -18.08 -14.13
C PHE A 475 -15.37 -19.34 -13.96
N ASP A 476 -14.71 -20.49 -13.99
CA ASP A 476 -15.33 -21.80 -13.83
C ASP A 476 -15.99 -21.95 -12.47
N ARG A 477 -17.18 -22.58 -12.47
CA ARG A 477 -17.90 -22.93 -11.25
C ARG A 477 -17.85 -24.44 -11.04
N TYR A 478 -17.31 -24.85 -9.91
CA TYR A 478 -17.19 -26.26 -9.52
C TYR A 478 -18.38 -26.65 -8.63
N VAL A 479 -19.34 -27.39 -9.21
CA VAL A 479 -20.55 -27.85 -8.52
C VAL A 479 -20.37 -29.30 -8.06
N THR A 480 -20.48 -29.54 -6.75
CA THR A 480 -20.39 -30.88 -6.16
C THR A 480 -21.81 -31.40 -5.88
N LYS A 481 -22.23 -32.44 -6.59
CA LYS A 481 -23.49 -33.18 -6.35
C LYS A 481 -23.16 -34.60 -5.88
N GLY A 482 -23.24 -34.83 -4.58
CA GLY A 482 -22.86 -36.11 -3.97
C GLY A 482 -21.37 -36.40 -4.15
N LYS A 483 -20.99 -37.53 -4.78
CA LYS A 483 -19.60 -37.90 -5.06
C LYS A 483 -19.09 -37.35 -6.41
N ASN A 484 -19.96 -36.78 -7.24
CA ASN A 484 -19.59 -36.25 -8.54
C ASN A 484 -19.38 -34.76 -8.52
N GLN A 485 -18.26 -34.31 -9.06
CA GLN A 485 -17.94 -32.90 -9.28
C GLN A 485 -18.12 -32.61 -10.77
N THR A 486 -18.95 -31.62 -11.09
CA THR A 486 -19.14 -31.07 -12.43
C THR A 486 -18.55 -29.67 -12.50
N VAL A 487 -18.05 -29.30 -13.68
CA VAL A 487 -17.51 -27.97 -13.95
C VAL A 487 -18.44 -27.26 -14.92
N GLU A 488 -18.92 -26.10 -14.52
CA GLU A 488 -19.60 -25.14 -15.39
C GLU A 488 -18.56 -24.11 -15.82
N HIS A 489 -18.21 -24.09 -17.11
CA HIS A 489 -17.16 -23.20 -17.61
C HIS A 489 -17.56 -21.73 -17.51
N GLY A 490 -16.61 -20.90 -17.16
CA GLY A 490 -16.76 -19.46 -17.13
C GLY A 490 -16.94 -18.85 -18.52
N ILE A 491 -17.48 -17.62 -18.56
CA ILE A 491 -17.82 -16.91 -19.81
C ILE A 491 -16.58 -16.75 -20.73
N PHE A 492 -15.40 -16.56 -20.14
CA PHE A 492 -14.13 -16.38 -20.86
C PHE A 492 -13.29 -17.65 -20.96
N PHE A 493 -13.83 -18.79 -20.63
CA PHE A 493 -13.08 -20.05 -20.61
C PHE A 493 -12.36 -20.33 -21.94
N GLN A 494 -11.09 -20.69 -21.83
CA GLN A 494 -10.24 -21.23 -22.87
C GLN A 494 -9.48 -22.44 -22.31
N GLU A 495 -9.11 -23.40 -23.14
CA GLU A 495 -8.28 -24.53 -22.73
C GLU A 495 -6.93 -24.06 -22.19
N ASP A 496 -6.34 -23.03 -22.84
CA ASP A 496 -5.18 -22.32 -22.32
C ASP A 496 -5.60 -21.30 -21.27
N GLN A 497 -5.18 -21.54 -20.04
CA GLN A 497 -5.49 -20.67 -18.91
C GLN A 497 -4.88 -19.26 -19.01
N GLU A 498 -3.73 -19.12 -19.66
CA GLU A 498 -3.12 -17.81 -19.88
C GLU A 498 -3.97 -16.97 -20.86
N MET A 499 -4.58 -17.62 -21.85
CA MET A 499 -5.55 -16.95 -22.74
C MET A 499 -6.81 -16.53 -21.97
N THR A 500 -7.37 -17.41 -21.11
CA THR A 500 -8.49 -17.06 -20.22
C THR A 500 -8.15 -15.84 -19.37
N ARG A 501 -6.97 -15.85 -18.72
CA ARG A 501 -6.49 -14.74 -17.90
C ARG A 501 -6.42 -13.43 -18.69
N ARG A 502 -5.81 -13.46 -19.87
CA ARG A 502 -5.67 -12.26 -20.72
C ARG A 502 -7.01 -11.68 -21.17
N TYR A 503 -7.97 -12.53 -21.52
CA TYR A 503 -9.30 -12.06 -21.90
C TYR A 503 -10.03 -11.40 -20.75
N VAL A 504 -10.05 -12.03 -19.58
CA VAL A 504 -10.66 -11.45 -18.37
C VAL A 504 -9.95 -10.15 -17.99
N TYR A 505 -8.62 -10.14 -17.96
CA TYR A 505 -7.83 -8.97 -17.62
C TYR A 505 -8.14 -7.78 -18.54
N ASN A 506 -8.06 -7.96 -19.85
CA ASN A 506 -8.31 -6.89 -20.82
C ASN A 506 -9.75 -6.36 -20.72
N PHE A 507 -10.73 -7.24 -20.52
CA PHE A 507 -12.11 -6.86 -20.32
C PHE A 507 -12.28 -6.00 -19.04
N LEU A 508 -11.67 -6.41 -17.93
CA LEU A 508 -11.72 -5.65 -16.68
C LEU A 508 -11.01 -4.30 -16.80
N VAL A 509 -9.86 -4.23 -17.46
CA VAL A 509 -9.16 -2.96 -17.72
C VAL A 509 -10.04 -2.01 -18.52
N SER A 510 -10.72 -2.50 -19.57
CA SER A 510 -11.66 -1.67 -20.34
C SER A 510 -12.83 -1.16 -19.50
N CYS A 511 -13.41 -2.01 -18.64
CA CYS A 511 -14.49 -1.60 -17.75
C CYS A 511 -14.02 -0.56 -16.71
N PHE A 512 -12.86 -0.77 -16.10
CA PHE A 512 -12.35 0.16 -15.09
C PHE A 512 -11.85 1.48 -15.69
N ASN A 513 -11.25 1.46 -16.90
CA ASN A 513 -10.91 2.71 -17.61
C ASN A 513 -12.18 3.53 -17.88
N HIS A 514 -13.24 2.90 -18.33
CA HIS A 514 -14.51 3.60 -18.60
C HIS A 514 -15.11 4.21 -17.30
N ILE A 515 -15.07 3.49 -16.18
CA ILE A 515 -15.52 4.03 -14.89
C ILE A 515 -14.61 5.18 -14.42
N HIS A 516 -13.30 5.04 -14.59
CA HIS A 516 -12.34 6.08 -14.25
C HIS A 516 -12.56 7.35 -15.04
N ASP A 517 -12.65 7.24 -16.38
CA ASP A 517 -12.76 8.38 -17.29
C ASP A 517 -14.07 9.15 -17.10
N GLU A 518 -15.16 8.45 -16.76
CA GLU A 518 -16.46 9.07 -16.48
C GLU A 518 -16.57 9.62 -15.05
N CYS A 519 -15.86 9.05 -14.06
CA CYS A 519 -15.99 9.39 -12.65
C CYS A 519 -14.66 9.88 -12.04
N VAL A 520 -13.88 10.69 -12.74
CA VAL A 520 -12.51 11.13 -12.35
C VAL A 520 -12.47 11.71 -10.94
N ASP A 521 -13.36 12.66 -10.63
CA ASP A 521 -13.38 13.34 -9.34
C ASP A 521 -13.62 12.35 -8.17
N GLU A 522 -14.56 11.42 -8.33
CA GLU A 522 -14.86 10.42 -7.33
C GLU A 522 -13.76 9.34 -7.23
N TRP A 523 -13.10 9.05 -8.35
CA TRP A 523 -11.97 8.12 -8.39
C TRP A 523 -10.76 8.66 -7.63
N GLU A 524 -10.38 9.92 -7.88
CA GLU A 524 -9.25 10.58 -7.24
C GLU A 524 -9.51 10.90 -5.76
N LEU A 525 -10.77 11.11 -5.37
CA LEU A 525 -11.16 11.32 -3.98
C LEU A 525 -10.75 10.14 -3.08
N GLY A 526 -10.62 8.93 -3.63
CA GLY A 526 -10.18 7.75 -2.91
C GLY A 526 -11.12 7.38 -1.77
N GLY A 527 -10.60 7.32 -0.54
CA GLY A 527 -11.42 7.10 0.66
C GLY A 527 -12.08 8.37 1.18
N GLY A 528 -11.68 9.53 0.68
CA GLY A 528 -12.19 10.83 1.13
C GLY A 528 -11.91 11.14 2.61
N THR A 529 -12.64 12.12 3.12
CA THR A 529 -12.65 12.52 4.54
C THR A 529 -13.96 12.11 5.21
N THR A 530 -14.10 12.37 6.50
CA THR A 530 -15.35 12.12 7.25
C THR A 530 -16.50 12.96 6.70
N ASP A 531 -16.22 14.19 6.27
CA ASP A 531 -17.24 15.16 5.80
C ASP A 531 -17.48 15.04 4.28
N ASN A 532 -16.52 14.47 3.54
CA ASN A 532 -16.64 14.20 2.11
C ASN A 532 -16.07 12.79 1.82
N PRO A 533 -16.84 11.73 2.08
CA PRO A 533 -16.39 10.35 1.88
C PRO A 533 -16.38 9.97 0.40
N GLY A 534 -15.25 9.44 -0.06
CA GLY A 534 -15.19 8.77 -1.36
C GLY A 534 -15.77 7.36 -1.27
N ILE A 535 -16.44 6.93 -2.31
CA ILE A 535 -17.10 5.61 -2.35
C ILE A 535 -16.52 4.69 -3.44
N LEU A 536 -15.81 5.22 -4.43
CA LEU A 536 -15.44 4.44 -5.62
C LEU A 536 -14.20 3.58 -5.42
N THR A 537 -13.07 4.18 -5.03
CA THR A 537 -11.78 3.48 -4.87
C THR A 537 -11.56 2.96 -3.44
N ILE A 538 -12.54 2.24 -2.91
CA ILE A 538 -12.49 1.53 -1.62
C ILE A 538 -12.73 0.04 -1.81
N ASN A 539 -12.24 -0.80 -0.89
CA ASN A 539 -12.33 -2.26 -1.01
C ASN A 539 -13.75 -2.77 -1.25
N ASN A 540 -14.74 -2.26 -0.49
CA ASN A 540 -16.12 -2.69 -0.62
C ASN A 540 -16.72 -2.40 -2.00
N SER A 541 -16.46 -1.20 -2.53
CA SER A 541 -16.97 -0.80 -3.84
C SER A 541 -16.29 -1.52 -4.98
N ILE A 542 -14.97 -1.65 -4.96
CA ILE A 542 -14.25 -2.40 -6.01
C ILE A 542 -14.70 -3.87 -6.03
N THR A 543 -14.86 -4.49 -4.86
CA THR A 543 -15.42 -5.85 -4.76
C THR A 543 -16.83 -5.91 -5.34
N ALA A 544 -17.68 -4.92 -5.03
CA ALA A 544 -19.06 -4.84 -5.54
C ALA A 544 -19.11 -4.60 -7.06
N ILE A 545 -18.28 -3.69 -7.57
CA ILE A 545 -18.18 -3.38 -9.02
C ILE A 545 -17.77 -4.63 -9.80
N LEU A 546 -16.82 -5.42 -9.33
CA LEU A 546 -16.42 -6.67 -9.96
C LEU A 546 -17.59 -7.67 -10.03
N LYS A 547 -18.38 -7.79 -8.95
CA LYS A 547 -19.61 -8.61 -8.95
C LYS A 547 -20.65 -8.09 -9.92
N VAL A 548 -20.80 -6.77 -10.05
CA VAL A 548 -21.71 -6.10 -11.01
C VAL A 548 -21.25 -6.38 -12.44
N ILE A 549 -19.95 -6.23 -12.74
CA ILE A 549 -19.36 -6.55 -14.04
C ILE A 549 -19.62 -8.02 -14.40
N GLY A 550 -19.48 -8.94 -13.45
CA GLY A 550 -19.84 -10.36 -13.64
C GLY A 550 -21.31 -10.55 -14.00
N THR A 551 -22.22 -9.81 -13.37
CA THR A 551 -23.67 -9.83 -13.69
C THR A 551 -23.94 -9.27 -15.09
N ILE A 552 -23.30 -8.17 -15.45
CA ILE A 552 -23.40 -7.56 -16.78
C ILE A 552 -22.92 -8.55 -17.84
N ALA A 553 -21.74 -9.16 -17.64
CA ALA A 553 -21.19 -10.14 -18.56
C ALA A 553 -22.13 -11.33 -18.77
N SER A 554 -22.74 -11.85 -17.68
CA SER A 554 -23.78 -12.89 -17.77
C SER A 554 -25.00 -12.44 -18.56
N THR A 555 -25.45 -11.21 -18.36
CA THR A 555 -26.57 -10.61 -19.08
C THR A 555 -26.33 -10.57 -20.59
N ILE A 556 -25.14 -10.12 -20.99
CA ILE A 556 -24.77 -10.01 -22.41
C ILE A 556 -24.77 -11.39 -23.08
N VAL A 557 -24.14 -12.38 -22.46
CA VAL A 557 -24.11 -13.75 -23.01
C VAL A 557 -25.52 -14.33 -23.13
N LYS A 558 -26.33 -14.22 -22.05
CA LYS A 558 -27.67 -14.85 -22.02
C LYS A 558 -28.71 -14.16 -22.87
N LYS A 559 -28.73 -12.82 -22.85
CA LYS A 559 -29.79 -12.03 -23.49
C LYS A 559 -29.43 -11.47 -24.86
N LYS A 560 -28.13 -11.20 -25.11
CA LYS A 560 -27.66 -10.71 -26.41
C LYS A 560 -27.02 -11.81 -27.27
N ASN A 561 -26.71 -12.95 -26.67
CA ASN A 561 -26.05 -14.10 -27.32
C ASN A 561 -24.70 -13.72 -27.96
N ILE A 562 -23.95 -12.82 -27.32
CA ILE A 562 -22.63 -12.36 -27.80
C ILE A 562 -21.54 -13.16 -27.10
N ASN A 563 -20.65 -13.76 -27.89
CA ASN A 563 -19.51 -14.50 -27.35
C ASN A 563 -18.36 -13.53 -27.04
N PRO A 564 -17.85 -13.46 -25.79
CA PRO A 564 -16.83 -12.49 -25.38
C PRO A 564 -15.45 -12.74 -25.99
N VAL A 565 -15.20 -13.93 -26.53
CA VAL A 565 -13.90 -14.29 -27.14
C VAL A 565 -13.89 -14.00 -28.63
N LEU A 566 -14.99 -14.30 -29.32
CA LEU A 566 -15.14 -14.10 -30.76
C LEU A 566 -15.52 -12.66 -31.12
N ASN A 567 -16.34 -12.01 -30.30
CA ASN A 567 -16.92 -10.68 -30.53
C ASN A 567 -16.48 -9.70 -29.44
N ARG A 568 -15.20 -9.57 -29.16
CA ARG A 568 -14.66 -8.87 -27.99
C ARG A 568 -15.10 -7.40 -27.88
N ASP A 569 -14.96 -6.67 -28.99
CA ASP A 569 -15.26 -5.23 -29.02
C ASP A 569 -16.77 -4.99 -28.82
N GLU A 570 -17.62 -5.78 -29.47
CA GLU A 570 -19.06 -5.72 -29.32
C GLU A 570 -19.48 -6.07 -27.89
N PHE A 571 -18.90 -7.14 -27.32
CA PHE A 571 -19.15 -7.57 -25.96
C PHE A 571 -18.75 -6.46 -24.94
N THR A 572 -17.55 -5.90 -25.13
CA THR A 572 -17.07 -4.80 -24.28
C THR A 572 -17.96 -3.57 -24.39
N ASN A 573 -18.32 -3.14 -25.60
CA ASN A 573 -19.20 -1.98 -25.82
C ASN A 573 -20.57 -2.15 -25.12
N HIS A 574 -21.14 -3.36 -25.18
CA HIS A 574 -22.35 -3.67 -24.43
C HIS A 574 -22.14 -3.57 -22.92
N ALA A 575 -21.00 -4.02 -22.40
CA ALA A 575 -20.72 -3.89 -20.97
C ALA A 575 -20.59 -2.44 -20.54
N LEU A 576 -19.89 -1.60 -21.33
CA LEU A 576 -19.76 -0.16 -21.08
C LEU A 576 -21.12 0.52 -21.07
N TYR A 577 -22.03 0.14 -21.99
CA TYR A 577 -23.41 0.65 -22.02
C TYR A 577 -24.19 0.44 -20.71
N TYR A 578 -24.01 -0.71 -20.03
CA TYR A 578 -24.59 -0.91 -18.71
C TYR A 578 -23.87 -0.10 -17.63
N LEU A 579 -22.53 0.01 -17.74
CA LEU A 579 -21.71 0.77 -16.79
C LEU A 579 -22.00 2.27 -16.84
N ASP A 580 -22.45 2.83 -17.98
CA ASP A 580 -22.91 4.23 -18.07
C ASP A 580 -23.99 4.55 -17.03
N SER A 581 -24.90 3.62 -16.77
CA SER A 581 -25.94 3.82 -15.78
C SER A 581 -25.38 3.83 -14.35
N LEU A 582 -24.38 3.00 -14.08
CA LEU A 582 -23.65 3.01 -12.81
C LEU A 582 -22.86 4.31 -12.64
N ASN A 583 -22.16 4.75 -13.68
CA ASN A 583 -21.35 5.98 -13.66
C ASN A 583 -22.24 7.20 -13.38
N ARG A 584 -23.38 7.34 -14.07
CA ARG A 584 -24.35 8.41 -13.78
C ARG A 584 -24.88 8.36 -12.34
N TYR A 585 -25.15 7.17 -11.83
CA TYR A 585 -25.59 7.01 -10.44
C TYR A 585 -24.50 7.46 -9.45
N ILE A 586 -23.24 7.08 -9.67
CA ILE A 586 -22.11 7.47 -8.80
C ILE A 586 -21.87 8.98 -8.86
N GLN A 587 -21.87 9.58 -10.05
CA GLN A 587 -21.69 11.02 -10.24
C GLN A 587 -22.75 11.85 -9.54
N ASN A 588 -24.00 11.39 -9.55
CA ASN A 588 -25.16 12.10 -8.98
C ASN A 588 -25.53 11.65 -7.55
N MET A 589 -24.68 10.81 -6.91
CA MET A 589 -24.98 10.28 -5.59
C MET A 589 -24.93 11.38 -4.51
N PRO A 590 -26.03 11.62 -3.77
CA PRO A 590 -26.05 12.61 -2.70
C PRO A 590 -25.05 12.25 -1.57
N LEU A 591 -24.53 13.28 -0.89
CA LEU A 591 -23.62 13.10 0.24
C LEU A 591 -24.20 12.20 1.33
N GLU A 592 -25.49 12.35 1.64
CA GLU A 592 -26.18 11.52 2.63
C GLU A 592 -26.13 10.03 2.27
N GLU A 593 -26.31 9.70 0.99
CA GLU A 593 -26.28 8.33 0.50
C GLU A 593 -24.85 7.75 0.52
N LYS A 594 -23.82 8.55 0.20
CA LYS A 594 -22.42 8.18 0.36
C LYS A 594 -22.09 7.87 1.82
N LEU A 595 -22.55 8.72 2.75
CA LEU A 595 -22.36 8.52 4.19
C LEU A 595 -23.06 7.26 4.68
N GLU A 596 -24.25 6.98 4.17
CA GLU A 596 -25.01 5.75 4.50
C GLU A 596 -24.29 4.49 4.02
N LEU A 597 -23.84 4.45 2.76
CA LEU A 597 -23.07 3.35 2.22
C LEU A 597 -21.79 3.10 3.05
N ARG A 598 -21.08 4.15 3.43
CA ARG A 598 -19.84 4.06 4.22
C ARG A 598 -20.02 3.51 5.64
N LYS A 599 -21.23 3.55 6.20
CA LYS A 599 -21.54 2.94 7.50
C LYS A 599 -21.64 1.42 7.43
N HIS A 600 -21.92 0.85 6.26
CA HIS A 600 -21.92 -0.59 6.05
C HIS A 600 -20.48 -1.14 6.04
N LEU A 601 -20.13 -1.88 7.08
CA LEU A 601 -18.80 -2.45 7.30
C LEU A 601 -18.87 -3.98 7.40
N GLY A 602 -17.71 -4.64 7.29
CA GLY A 602 -17.58 -6.08 7.45
C GLY A 602 -17.79 -6.88 6.16
N ALA A 603 -17.92 -8.20 6.29
CA ALA A 603 -17.88 -9.14 5.18
C ALA A 603 -19.09 -9.05 4.23
N ALA A 604 -20.24 -8.61 4.73
CA ALA A 604 -21.48 -8.47 3.94
C ALA A 604 -21.58 -7.13 3.19
N ALA A 605 -20.73 -6.15 3.52
CA ALA A 605 -20.79 -4.82 2.92
C ALA A 605 -20.63 -4.83 1.39
N PRO A 606 -19.72 -5.59 0.77
CA PRO A 606 -19.61 -5.63 -0.69
C PRO A 606 -20.86 -6.15 -1.39
N ASP A 607 -21.59 -7.10 -0.78
CA ASP A 607 -22.84 -7.61 -1.35
C ASP A 607 -23.96 -6.56 -1.25
N TYR A 608 -23.99 -5.82 -0.16
CA TYR A 608 -24.88 -4.68 0.00
C TYR A 608 -24.63 -3.62 -1.09
N TYR A 609 -23.37 -3.20 -1.28
CA TYR A 609 -23.01 -2.26 -2.34
C TYR A 609 -23.37 -2.80 -3.74
N ALA A 610 -23.09 -4.07 -3.99
CA ALA A 610 -23.42 -4.70 -5.27
C ALA A 610 -24.92 -4.69 -5.56
N MET A 611 -25.77 -4.88 -4.53
CA MET A 611 -27.23 -4.83 -4.68
C MET A 611 -27.69 -3.41 -5.03
N ILE A 612 -27.15 -2.38 -4.35
CA ILE A 612 -27.44 -0.98 -4.65
C ILE A 612 -27.03 -0.63 -6.09
N PHE A 613 -25.81 -1.00 -6.51
CA PHE A 613 -25.30 -0.71 -7.85
C PHE A 613 -26.09 -1.44 -8.95
N LYS A 614 -26.44 -2.71 -8.74
CA LYS A 614 -27.31 -3.46 -9.66
C LYS A 614 -28.68 -2.82 -9.79
N HIS A 615 -29.26 -2.36 -8.69
CA HIS A 615 -30.55 -1.68 -8.70
C HIS A 615 -30.50 -0.36 -9.45
N ALA A 616 -29.43 0.41 -9.27
CA ALA A 616 -29.21 1.65 -10.03
C ALA A 616 -29.16 1.38 -11.54
N ILE A 617 -28.43 0.35 -11.96
CA ILE A 617 -28.39 -0.06 -13.37
C ILE A 617 -29.77 -0.54 -13.83
N TYR A 618 -30.45 -1.40 -13.06
CA TYR A 618 -31.73 -1.99 -13.43
C TYR A 618 -32.82 -0.94 -13.62
N LYS A 619 -32.82 0.15 -12.87
CA LYS A 619 -33.77 1.26 -13.04
C LYS A 619 -33.73 1.88 -14.44
N GLU A 620 -32.53 1.96 -15.05
CA GLU A 620 -32.36 2.51 -16.40
C GLU A 620 -32.31 1.41 -17.47
N ARG A 621 -31.87 0.21 -17.10
CA ARG A 621 -31.64 -0.95 -17.97
C ARG A 621 -32.34 -2.17 -17.39
N ASN A 622 -33.63 -2.23 -17.57
CA ASN A 622 -34.51 -3.30 -17.00
C ASN A 622 -34.24 -4.69 -17.59
N ASP A 623 -33.39 -4.79 -18.59
CA ASP A 623 -32.93 -6.05 -19.18
C ASP A 623 -31.70 -6.65 -18.47
N LEU A 624 -31.17 -6.03 -17.40
CA LEU A 624 -30.12 -6.63 -16.57
C LEU A 624 -30.62 -7.95 -15.94
N ASP A 625 -29.85 -9.02 -16.09
CA ASP A 625 -30.18 -10.37 -15.58
C ASP A 625 -29.93 -10.48 -14.07
N ILE A 626 -30.94 -10.05 -13.31
CA ILE A 626 -30.90 -10.07 -11.83
C ILE A 626 -32.13 -10.80 -11.31
N ASP A 627 -32.03 -11.32 -10.10
CA ASP A 627 -33.16 -11.83 -9.35
C ASP A 627 -33.97 -10.64 -8.78
N VAL A 628 -35.06 -10.29 -9.48
CA VAL A 628 -35.90 -9.14 -9.13
C VAL A 628 -36.60 -9.36 -7.79
N ASP A 629 -37.01 -10.60 -7.49
CA ASP A 629 -37.70 -10.94 -6.24
C ASP A 629 -36.76 -10.80 -5.06
N ALA A 630 -35.52 -11.32 -5.19
CA ALA A 630 -34.49 -11.15 -4.18
C ALA A 630 -34.09 -9.67 -3.98
N MET A 631 -34.02 -8.88 -5.05
CA MET A 631 -33.78 -7.45 -4.97
C MET A 631 -34.89 -6.71 -4.25
N THR A 632 -36.16 -7.01 -4.59
CA THR A 632 -37.32 -6.41 -3.94
C THR A 632 -37.36 -6.75 -2.46
N ALA A 633 -37.17 -8.04 -2.12
CA ALA A 633 -37.11 -8.49 -0.73
C ALA A 633 -35.97 -7.81 0.07
N PHE A 634 -34.80 -7.57 -0.58
CA PHE A 634 -33.70 -6.85 0.03
C PHE A 634 -34.10 -5.43 0.46
N PHE A 635 -34.70 -4.66 -0.43
CA PHE A 635 -35.13 -3.29 -0.12
C PHE A 635 -36.29 -3.23 0.86
N GLU A 636 -37.24 -4.18 0.79
CA GLU A 636 -38.28 -4.31 1.79
C GLU A 636 -37.74 -4.61 3.19
N ASN A 637 -36.75 -5.48 3.30
CA ASN A 637 -36.14 -5.82 4.58
C ASN A 637 -35.37 -4.63 5.17
N GLU A 638 -34.63 -3.87 4.37
CA GLU A 638 -33.96 -2.65 4.83
C GLU A 638 -34.96 -1.62 5.34
N THR A 639 -36.07 -1.42 4.62
CA THR A 639 -37.15 -0.53 5.05
C THR A 639 -37.78 -1.00 6.36
N ARG A 640 -38.10 -2.28 6.51
CA ARG A 640 -38.66 -2.86 7.74
C ARG A 640 -37.75 -2.73 8.94
N LYS A 641 -36.47 -2.91 8.77
CA LYS A 641 -35.48 -2.84 9.84
C LYS A 641 -35.51 -1.48 10.54
N TYR A 642 -35.44 -0.38 9.79
CA TYR A 642 -35.48 0.96 10.38
C TYR A 642 -36.87 1.35 10.86
N ASN A 643 -37.96 0.96 10.18
CA ASN A 643 -39.30 1.24 10.62
C ASN A 643 -39.62 0.53 11.95
N THR A 644 -39.24 -0.75 12.10
CA THR A 644 -39.42 -1.51 13.34
C THR A 644 -38.61 -0.92 14.49
N ALA A 645 -37.33 -0.65 14.27
CA ALA A 645 -36.45 -0.04 15.28
C ALA A 645 -36.92 1.38 15.67
N THR A 646 -37.42 2.16 14.71
CA THR A 646 -38.03 3.46 14.96
C THR A 646 -39.30 3.33 15.83
N PHE A 647 -40.16 2.36 15.53
CA PHE A 647 -41.35 2.10 16.33
C PHE A 647 -41.02 1.75 17.79
N GLU A 648 -39.98 0.94 18.01
CA GLU A 648 -39.53 0.60 19.36
C GLU A 648 -39.06 1.83 20.13
N ILE A 649 -38.26 2.71 19.52
CA ILE A 649 -37.84 3.97 20.15
C ILE A 649 -39.03 4.89 20.44
N LEU A 650 -39.93 5.08 19.48
CA LEU A 650 -41.11 5.93 19.62
C LEU A 650 -42.03 5.41 20.71
N SER A 651 -42.22 4.09 20.85
CA SER A 651 -43.03 3.46 21.87
C SER A 651 -42.50 3.72 23.29
N GLN A 652 -41.18 3.85 23.48
CA GLN A 652 -40.55 4.20 24.75
C GLN A 652 -40.56 5.72 25.01
N LEU A 653 -40.30 6.50 23.97
CA LEU A 653 -40.19 7.95 24.05
C LEU A 653 -41.54 8.64 24.32
N LYS A 654 -42.60 8.17 23.70
CA LYS A 654 -43.94 8.76 23.84
C LYS A 654 -44.42 8.82 25.30
N PRO A 655 -44.43 7.74 26.09
CA PRO A 655 -44.82 7.81 27.50
C PRO A 655 -43.86 8.65 28.35
N LEU A 656 -42.58 8.68 28.03
CA LEU A 656 -41.59 9.50 28.71
C LEU A 656 -41.90 10.99 28.55
N VAL A 657 -42.05 11.46 27.31
CA VAL A 657 -42.35 12.86 27.00
C VAL A 657 -43.75 13.24 27.55
N ARG A 658 -44.73 12.36 27.41
CA ARG A 658 -46.06 12.59 27.95
C ARG A 658 -46.03 12.80 29.45
N LYS A 659 -45.41 11.93 30.21
CA LYS A 659 -45.26 12.08 31.68
C LYS A 659 -44.52 13.38 32.05
N PHE A 660 -43.49 13.75 31.32
CA PHE A 660 -42.81 15.00 31.53
C PHE A 660 -43.71 16.20 31.31
N VAL A 661 -44.40 16.28 30.17
CA VAL A 661 -45.33 17.38 29.83
C VAL A 661 -46.47 17.48 30.86
N ILE A 662 -47.08 16.35 31.22
CA ILE A 662 -48.14 16.37 32.26
C ILE A 662 -47.59 16.89 33.60
N ARG A 663 -46.42 16.49 34.00
CA ARG A 663 -45.79 16.97 35.24
C ARG A 663 -45.56 18.47 35.24
N VAL A 664 -45.09 19.02 34.12
CA VAL A 664 -44.88 20.48 33.98
C VAL A 664 -46.22 21.22 34.04
N LEU A 665 -47.23 20.76 33.32
CA LEU A 665 -48.55 21.38 33.24
C LEU A 665 -49.28 21.40 34.61
N LYS A 666 -49.25 20.28 35.32
CA LYS A 666 -49.84 20.15 36.66
C LYS A 666 -49.12 21.00 37.70
N GLY A 667 -47.83 21.23 37.53
CA GLY A 667 -47.07 22.10 38.44
C GLY A 667 -47.34 23.57 38.22
N GLU A 668 -47.68 23.99 37.01
CA GLU A 668 -48.02 25.37 36.69
C GLU A 668 -49.46 25.73 37.07
N HIS A 669 -50.38 24.76 36.90
CA HIS A 669 -51.81 24.89 37.14
C HIS A 669 -52.31 23.77 38.07
N PRO A 670 -52.14 23.90 39.39
CA PRO A 670 -52.52 22.86 40.34
C PRO A 670 -54.03 22.91 40.68
N VAL A 671 -54.92 22.82 39.67
CA VAL A 671 -56.36 22.86 39.78
C VAL A 671 -56.99 21.66 39.10
N ASP A 672 -58.22 21.26 39.44
CA ASP A 672 -58.86 20.06 38.89
C ASP A 672 -59.02 20.07 37.36
N ASN A 673 -59.18 21.26 36.75
CA ASN A 673 -59.30 21.44 35.30
C ASN A 673 -57.97 21.88 34.64
N TRP A 674 -56.82 21.48 35.18
CA TRP A 674 -55.51 21.90 34.73
C TRP A 674 -55.30 21.73 33.22
N LEU A 675 -55.80 20.64 32.60
CA LEU A 675 -55.60 20.36 31.19
C LEU A 675 -56.33 21.37 30.28
N LEU A 676 -57.54 21.81 30.66
CA LEU A 676 -58.31 22.84 29.93
C LEU A 676 -57.62 24.22 29.96
N GLU A 677 -56.98 24.56 31.07
CA GLU A 677 -56.34 25.88 31.26
C GLU A 677 -54.96 25.90 30.66
N SER A 678 -54.26 24.79 30.70
CA SER A 678 -52.84 24.71 30.33
C SER A 678 -52.59 24.48 28.84
N VAL A 679 -53.48 23.85 28.11
CA VAL A 679 -53.28 23.56 26.70
C VAL A 679 -53.97 24.54 25.76
N PRO A 680 -53.45 24.76 24.52
CA PRO A 680 -54.18 25.58 23.55
C PRO A 680 -55.56 24.99 23.25
N THR A 681 -56.57 25.88 23.16
CA THR A 681 -58.01 25.47 22.95
C THR A 681 -58.18 24.51 21.76
N GLN A 682 -57.43 24.73 20.68
CA GLN A 682 -57.46 23.83 19.50
C GLN A 682 -56.90 22.43 19.80
N VAL A 683 -55.84 22.37 20.63
CA VAL A 683 -55.30 21.07 21.06
C VAL A 683 -56.29 20.36 21.97
N TYR A 684 -56.89 21.08 22.95
CA TYR A 684 -57.87 20.49 23.84
C TYR A 684 -59.08 19.89 23.09
N LYS A 685 -59.61 20.61 22.08
CA LYS A 685 -60.71 20.09 21.23
C LYS A 685 -60.28 18.82 20.48
N LYS A 686 -59.06 18.76 19.95
CA LYS A 686 -58.54 17.56 19.28
C LYS A 686 -58.40 16.38 20.25
N LEU A 687 -57.88 16.62 21.46
CA LEU A 687 -57.78 15.58 22.49
C LEU A 687 -59.14 15.03 22.86
N GLY A 688 -60.21 15.89 22.99
CA GLY A 688 -61.55 15.46 23.25
C GLY A 688 -62.14 14.56 22.16
N ALA A 689 -61.90 14.90 20.89
CA ALA A 689 -62.30 14.07 19.76
C ALA A 689 -61.57 12.70 19.78
N LEU A 690 -60.26 12.68 19.99
CA LEU A 690 -59.46 11.47 20.09
C LEU A 690 -59.88 10.58 21.26
N TYR A 691 -60.20 11.18 22.40
CA TYR A 691 -60.69 10.48 23.59
C TYR A 691 -62.02 9.84 23.35
N SER A 692 -62.97 10.56 22.72
CA SER A 692 -64.30 10.02 22.37
C SER A 692 -64.12 8.85 21.39
N GLU A 693 -63.26 8.97 20.40
CA GLU A 693 -63.00 7.87 19.44
C GLU A 693 -62.35 6.66 20.14
N TYR A 694 -61.43 6.89 21.07
CA TYR A 694 -60.83 5.85 21.88
C TYR A 694 -61.86 5.10 22.72
N GLN A 695 -62.75 5.82 23.42
CA GLN A 695 -63.80 5.22 24.23
C GLN A 695 -64.79 4.39 23.40
N ILE A 696 -65.10 4.81 22.17
CA ILE A 696 -65.98 4.05 21.27
C ILE A 696 -65.31 2.71 20.88
N LYS A 697 -63.98 2.72 20.64
CA LYS A 697 -63.21 1.53 20.23
C LYS A 697 -62.90 0.58 21.40
N HIS A 698 -62.73 1.13 22.62
CA HIS A 698 -62.27 0.41 23.81
C HIS A 698 -63.25 0.59 24.96
N LYS A 699 -64.52 0.11 24.77
CA LYS A 699 -65.64 0.30 25.67
C LYS A 699 -65.38 -0.20 27.10
N ASP A 700 -64.54 -1.18 27.27
CA ASP A 700 -64.21 -1.80 28.57
C ASP A 700 -63.06 -1.13 29.31
N ASP A 701 -62.28 -0.23 28.69
CA ASP A 701 -61.21 0.49 29.32
C ASP A 701 -61.71 1.77 30.01
N LYS A 702 -62.01 1.64 31.29
CA LYS A 702 -62.41 2.76 32.17
C LYS A 702 -61.20 3.51 32.78
N THR A 703 -59.98 3.10 32.45
CA THR A 703 -58.74 3.69 33.04
C THR A 703 -58.15 4.81 32.22
N ALA A 704 -58.47 4.88 30.93
CA ALA A 704 -57.99 5.91 30.03
C ALA A 704 -58.52 7.31 30.40
N ARG A 705 -57.62 8.29 30.35
CA ARG A 705 -57.92 9.71 30.65
C ARG A 705 -57.69 10.58 29.41
N LEU A 706 -58.27 11.78 29.42
CA LEU A 706 -58.11 12.74 28.33
C LEU A 706 -56.62 13.10 28.07
N GLU A 707 -55.80 13.22 29.12
CA GLU A 707 -54.38 13.45 29.02
C GLU A 707 -53.56 12.35 28.32
N ASP A 708 -54.09 11.13 28.28
CA ASP A 708 -53.46 9.99 27.61
C ASP A 708 -53.54 10.11 26.08
N MET A 709 -54.36 11.03 25.57
CA MET A 709 -54.46 11.33 24.14
C MET A 709 -53.36 12.30 23.65
N LEU A 710 -52.54 12.86 24.56
CA LEU A 710 -51.37 13.66 24.17
C LEU A 710 -50.38 12.84 23.40
N ASP A 711 -49.96 13.33 22.24
CA ASP A 711 -48.99 12.67 21.33
C ASP A 711 -47.95 13.65 20.80
N PHE A 712 -46.96 13.15 20.04
CA PHE A 712 -45.87 13.93 19.50
C PHE A 712 -46.33 15.17 18.71
N GLU A 713 -47.46 15.12 18.00
CA GLU A 713 -48.00 16.28 17.29
C GLU A 713 -48.50 17.40 18.22
N HIS A 714 -48.78 17.11 19.48
CA HIS A 714 -49.31 18.04 20.47
C HIS A 714 -48.22 18.67 21.32
N PHE A 715 -47.15 17.90 21.66
CA PHE A 715 -46.13 18.33 22.63
C PHE A 715 -45.41 19.65 22.29
N PRO A 716 -45.00 19.94 21.03
CA PRO A 716 -44.34 21.21 20.70
C PRO A 716 -45.26 22.42 20.94
N ASN A 717 -46.55 22.28 20.59
CA ASN A 717 -47.54 23.34 20.74
C ASN A 717 -47.90 23.59 22.20
N VAL A 718 -48.00 22.53 22.99
CA VAL A 718 -48.20 22.63 24.45
C VAL A 718 -47.03 23.32 25.15
N LEU A 719 -45.81 22.86 24.87
CA LEU A 719 -44.60 23.45 25.45
C LEU A 719 -44.35 24.90 24.98
N SER A 720 -44.94 25.33 23.86
CA SER A 720 -44.77 26.70 23.38
C SER A 720 -45.60 27.73 24.16
N LYS A 721 -46.65 27.26 24.89
CA LYS A 721 -47.48 28.09 25.75
C LYS A 721 -46.80 28.37 27.09
N LEU A 722 -45.84 27.55 27.50
CA LEU A 722 -45.17 27.64 28.78
C LEU A 722 -43.94 28.55 28.71
N SER A 723 -43.61 29.22 29.82
CA SER A 723 -42.32 29.97 29.90
C SER A 723 -41.14 29.00 29.86
N ALA A 724 -40.00 29.46 29.28
CA ALA A 724 -38.82 28.66 29.28
C ALA A 724 -38.30 28.36 30.69
N GLU A 725 -38.55 29.28 31.66
CA GLU A 725 -38.18 29.11 33.07
C GLU A 725 -39.01 28.02 33.72
N THR A 726 -40.31 27.99 33.49
CA THR A 726 -41.21 26.92 33.99
C THR A 726 -40.75 25.55 33.51
N VAL A 727 -40.48 25.41 32.22
CA VAL A 727 -40.06 24.09 31.66
C VAL A 727 -38.69 23.68 32.25
N LYS A 728 -37.77 24.61 32.42
CA LYS A 728 -36.44 24.35 33.01
C LYS A 728 -36.48 23.79 34.42
N THR A 729 -37.43 24.26 35.25
CA THR A 729 -37.56 23.81 36.66
C THR A 729 -37.85 22.32 36.77
N TYR A 730 -38.41 21.72 35.74
CA TYR A 730 -38.78 20.27 35.69
C TYR A 730 -37.75 19.41 34.95
N LEU A 731 -36.69 20.02 34.37
CA LEU A 731 -35.60 19.27 33.75
C LEU A 731 -34.60 18.80 34.82
N THR A 732 -34.12 17.57 34.66
CA THR A 732 -33.09 17.00 35.56
C THR A 732 -31.69 17.59 35.30
N SER A 733 -31.50 18.30 34.19
CA SER A 733 -30.22 18.84 33.78
C SER A 733 -30.41 20.03 32.82
N ASN A 734 -29.57 21.06 32.96
CA ASN A 734 -29.55 22.24 32.08
C ASN A 734 -28.78 22.02 30.76
N LYS A 735 -28.48 20.78 30.39
CA LYS A 735 -27.73 20.44 29.16
C LYS A 735 -28.46 20.79 27.88
N LEU A 736 -29.79 20.84 27.89
CA LEU A 736 -30.61 21.17 26.73
C LEU A 736 -31.40 22.46 26.97
N SER A 737 -31.43 23.34 25.96
CA SER A 737 -32.31 24.49 25.97
C SER A 737 -33.75 24.05 25.62
N VAL A 738 -34.75 24.78 26.14
CA VAL A 738 -36.17 24.51 25.84
C VAL A 738 -36.45 24.65 24.34
N SER A 739 -35.76 25.58 23.65
CA SER A 739 -35.87 25.70 22.18
C SER A 739 -35.41 24.43 21.47
N LYS A 740 -34.24 23.88 21.86
CA LYS A 740 -33.69 22.66 21.30
C LYS A 740 -34.64 21.46 21.57
N ILE A 741 -35.21 21.35 22.74
CA ILE A 741 -36.21 20.30 23.06
C ILE A 741 -37.41 20.40 22.13
N LYS A 742 -37.93 21.61 21.86
CA LYS A 742 -39.04 21.80 20.92
C LYS A 742 -38.70 21.37 19.50
N GLU A 743 -37.51 21.75 19.01
CA GLU A 743 -37.00 21.33 17.69
C GLU A 743 -36.92 19.80 17.59
N MET A 744 -36.37 19.14 18.62
CA MET A 744 -36.29 17.70 18.68
C MET A 744 -37.66 17.03 18.63
N LEU A 745 -38.64 17.55 19.38
CA LEU A 745 -39.98 17.02 19.40
C LEU A 745 -40.74 17.25 18.08
N ILE A 746 -40.48 18.33 17.36
CA ILE A 746 -41.02 18.56 16.01
C ILE A 746 -40.44 17.53 15.05
N PHE A 747 -39.14 17.28 15.06
CA PHE A 747 -38.52 16.23 14.25
C PHE A 747 -39.07 14.85 14.57
N ILE A 748 -39.19 14.48 15.86
CA ILE A 748 -39.72 13.20 16.32
C ILE A 748 -41.17 13.04 15.88
N GLY A 749 -41.97 14.09 15.92
CA GLY A 749 -43.36 14.10 15.43
C GLY A 749 -43.48 13.82 13.94
N GLY A 750 -42.55 14.36 13.13
CA GLY A 750 -42.40 14.05 11.70
C GLY A 750 -42.09 12.57 11.45
N ILE A 751 -41.09 12.04 12.16
CA ILE A 751 -40.74 10.62 12.06
C ILE A 751 -41.86 9.69 12.53
N ALA A 752 -42.55 10.05 13.61
CA ALA A 752 -43.68 9.26 14.09
C ALA A 752 -44.83 9.19 13.04
N LYS A 753 -45.07 10.28 12.32
CA LYS A 753 -46.05 10.34 11.25
C LYS A 753 -45.62 9.45 10.06
N MET A 754 -44.36 9.52 9.63
CA MET A 754 -43.81 8.66 8.57
C MET A 754 -43.90 7.18 8.95
N ASN A 755 -43.58 6.82 10.19
CA ASN A 755 -43.68 5.44 10.66
C ASN A 755 -45.12 4.91 10.68
N LEU A 756 -46.07 5.74 11.08
CA LEU A 756 -47.51 5.41 11.06
C LEU A 756 -48.05 5.26 9.64
N SER A 757 -47.61 6.08 8.69
CA SER A 757 -48.01 5.97 7.27
C SER A 757 -47.29 4.86 6.52
N LYS A 758 -46.42 4.08 7.20
CA LYS A 758 -45.54 3.04 6.62
C LYS A 758 -44.59 3.57 5.54
N GLU A 759 -44.29 4.85 5.58
CA GLU A 759 -43.21 5.42 4.77
C GLU A 759 -41.85 4.91 5.26
N SER A 760 -40.90 4.82 4.34
CA SER A 760 -39.55 4.34 4.65
C SER A 760 -38.78 5.36 5.50
N VAL A 761 -38.39 4.95 6.70
CA VAL A 761 -37.48 5.73 7.56
C VAL A 761 -36.04 5.48 7.12
N LYS A 762 -35.31 6.54 6.79
CA LYS A 762 -33.90 6.46 6.40
C LYS A 762 -33.02 6.21 7.63
N MET A 763 -31.87 5.57 7.43
CA MET A 763 -30.88 5.32 8.49
C MET A 763 -30.45 6.61 9.22
N ALA A 764 -30.22 7.70 8.48
CA ALA A 764 -29.85 8.99 9.07
C ALA A 764 -30.92 9.53 10.02
N ASP A 765 -32.21 9.41 9.65
CA ASP A 765 -33.34 9.82 10.48
C ASP A 765 -33.48 8.93 11.72
N TYR A 766 -33.27 7.62 11.55
CA TYR A 766 -33.24 6.67 12.68
C TYR A 766 -32.11 6.97 13.68
N GLU A 767 -30.87 7.19 13.21
CA GLU A 767 -29.75 7.51 14.08
C GLU A 767 -29.95 8.87 14.81
N ARG A 768 -30.51 9.85 14.12
CA ARG A 768 -30.88 11.12 14.73
C ARG A 768 -32.00 10.95 15.77
N LEU A 769 -33.01 10.13 15.49
CA LEU A 769 -34.05 9.79 16.46
C LEU A 769 -33.46 9.12 17.69
N LYS A 770 -32.54 8.19 17.53
CA LYS A 770 -31.86 7.48 18.61
C LYS A 770 -31.05 8.45 19.49
N SER A 771 -30.27 9.36 18.88
CA SER A 771 -29.56 10.41 19.62
C SER A 771 -30.52 11.30 20.42
N HIS A 772 -31.63 11.71 19.81
CA HIS A 772 -32.65 12.52 20.50
C HIS A 772 -33.34 11.75 21.64
N PHE A 773 -33.58 10.46 21.47
CA PHE A 773 -34.11 9.61 22.54
C PHE A 773 -33.13 9.57 23.75
N GLU A 774 -31.85 9.36 23.52
CA GLU A 774 -30.84 9.33 24.57
C GLU A 774 -30.75 10.68 25.31
N GLU A 775 -30.69 11.79 24.56
CA GLU A 775 -30.62 13.14 25.13
C GLU A 775 -31.88 13.49 25.94
N LEU A 776 -33.09 13.22 25.40
CA LEU A 776 -34.34 13.52 26.08
C LEU A 776 -34.57 12.60 27.29
N SER A 777 -34.15 11.35 27.23
CA SER A 777 -34.25 10.40 28.34
C SER A 777 -33.44 10.86 29.55
N LEU A 778 -32.25 11.49 29.31
CA LEU A 778 -31.39 12.03 30.37
C LEU A 778 -32.03 13.25 31.07
N VAL A 779 -32.69 14.14 30.33
CA VAL A 779 -33.19 15.42 30.89
C VAL A 779 -34.65 15.35 31.35
N MET A 780 -35.46 14.43 30.89
CA MET A 780 -36.88 14.26 31.20
C MET A 780 -37.18 13.18 32.26
N ALA A 781 -36.19 12.37 32.65
CA ALA A 781 -36.36 11.37 33.70
C ALA A 781 -36.93 11.99 34.99
N PRO A 782 -37.78 11.28 35.76
CA PRO A 782 -38.22 11.79 37.07
C PRO A 782 -37.00 11.88 37.97
N THR A 783 -36.85 13.06 38.62
CA THR A 783 -35.91 13.22 39.74
C THR A 783 -36.29 12.18 40.80
N LYS A 784 -35.33 11.34 41.22
CA LYS A 784 -35.48 10.52 42.41
C LYS A 784 -35.63 11.53 43.60
N GLN A 785 -36.86 11.68 44.10
CA GLN A 785 -37.08 12.29 45.42
C GLN A 785 -36.62 11.35 46.51
#